data_0007e9989875b2b2f32945fb8cea6a10
#
_entry.id   0007e9989875b2b2f32945fb8cea6a10
#
_cell.length_a   1.000
_cell.length_b   1.000
_cell.length_c   1.000
_cell.angle_alpha   90.00
_cell.angle_beta   90.00
_cell.angle_gamma   90.00
#
_symmetry.space_group_name_H-M   'P 1'
#
loop_
_entity.id
_entity.type
_entity.pdbx_description
1 polymer ?
#
loop_
_entity_poly.entity_id
_entity_poly.type
_entity_poly.pdbx_seq_one_letter_code
_entity_poly.pdbx_strand_id
1 'polypeptide(L)'
;MVSFLSLKKATLTGALLLIFLTCCGGIALLAQITSGAIFGEVRDQSGAYISKATVTITSPAIGVTRTVVTGDRGDFIAPNLLPGTYTVSAEASGFRKVEKTNVILSAADRLDAGVFVLQVGAATQSVTVTADAGELQLQSNSGERSDLISGKQLNDVALNGRMVLDYMRLIPGVVSDFDGSASTTYGIGAFNVNGTRANTHEYTIDGSSNVDTGDNATTHVTINPDAIAEMKVLTSNYQAEFGKAGGGQVAVVSKSGSNEFHGNVRFFHRNEGMNANNWFADQANAATPGSVPIALYRYNYIGYQVGGPIKKNKAYFFWGQEYYRQLIPTGGLDQFRTPTALERVGDFSQTPFTIYNPATGLPFPGNKIDPSTLNAAQRNVFDNVSKLLSLYSLPNLTPASATDSNFATQLSYSDPRREDILRLDYQINERNRFFGRWVNNAEQSTSPMQTWNLNCMGQLQLPGGCVNNAPSWNLALDLVTTITPTLLNEVSVGPSVTRSSWGGTNGNLSIGKNGISLPMLYPVPPSTSIPDMGFNGNNLPYPWSYFGANPWFQANTTIDFNDNVTWVKNNHALKFGLFYQRSRKDQIAWGNSNGQYTIDNCATSSDPVGCTDNNSGMAYASALLGYFRSFDQSSSRPIGYFRYNQLEFYGQDTWKITPRLTLDYGMRFAWIPPQYDAKNQIALFNPALYDAATAVKIDADGNIIPNSGNLLDGIGYSKNGTLPKGGWKSRGIMPEPRLGFAYELTQDHKTVLRGGFGTSHDREQGNLVFNTVFQNPINVVTP
;
A
#
# COMPACT_ATOMS: atom_id res chain seq x y z
N MET A 1 20.73 26.17 15.38
CA MET A 1 19.97 27.20 14.63
C MET A 1 18.91 26.64 13.69
N VAL A 2 18.73 25.31 13.63
CA VAL A 2 17.75 24.61 12.76
C VAL A 2 16.40 24.33 13.46
N SER A 3 16.32 24.39 14.79
CA SER A 3 15.11 24.05 15.54
C SER A 3 14.05 25.17 15.63
N PHE A 4 14.42 26.42 15.43
CA PHE A 4 13.50 27.57 15.52
C PHE A 4 12.69 27.84 14.23
N LEU A 5 13.14 27.34 13.08
CA LEU A 5 12.44 27.49 11.80
C LEU A 5 11.32 26.47 11.59
N SER A 6 11.37 25.33 12.30
CA SER A 6 10.31 24.30 12.21
C SER A 6 9.05 24.67 13.01
N LEU A 7 9.21 25.34 14.16
CA LEU A 7 8.08 25.76 14.99
C LEU A 7 7.26 26.90 14.32
N LYS A 8 7.94 27.85 13.65
CA LYS A 8 7.25 28.95 12.95
C LYS A 8 6.46 28.47 11.72
N LYS A 9 6.88 27.40 11.06
CA LYS A 9 6.11 26.80 9.96
C LYS A 9 4.88 26.04 10.46
N ALA A 10 4.95 25.37 11.59
CA ALA A 10 3.80 24.68 12.17
C ALA A 10 2.72 25.66 12.68
N THR A 11 3.12 26.77 13.29
CA THR A 11 2.19 27.82 13.73
C THR A 11 1.55 28.58 12.57
N LEU A 12 2.29 28.81 11.48
CA LEU A 12 1.74 29.47 10.28
C LEU A 12 0.75 28.56 9.53
N THR A 13 1.00 27.25 9.50
CA THR A 13 0.10 26.26 8.91
C THR A 13 -1.17 26.10 9.75
N GLY A 14 -1.05 26.13 11.08
CA GLY A 14 -2.18 26.12 12.00
C GLY A 14 -3.04 27.38 11.91
N ALA A 15 -2.41 28.55 11.79
CA ALA A 15 -3.11 29.83 11.62
C ALA A 15 -3.82 29.92 10.25
N LEU A 16 -3.20 29.42 9.18
CA LEU A 16 -3.83 29.35 7.85
C LEU A 16 -5.01 28.36 7.82
N LEU A 17 -4.93 27.26 8.56
CA LEU A 17 -6.05 26.32 8.71
C LEU A 17 -7.21 26.95 9.50
N LEU A 18 -6.91 27.75 10.53
CA LEU A 18 -7.91 28.45 11.33
C LEU A 18 -8.57 29.59 10.53
N ILE A 19 -7.81 30.32 9.71
CA ILE A 19 -8.30 31.37 8.81
C ILE A 19 -9.15 30.76 7.69
N PHE A 20 -8.76 29.60 7.15
CA PHE A 20 -9.56 28.87 6.16
C PHE A 20 -10.91 28.40 6.74
N LEU A 21 -10.93 27.92 7.99
CA LEU A 21 -12.14 27.54 8.72
C LEU A 21 -13.07 28.73 9.03
N THR A 22 -12.52 29.94 9.20
CA THR A 22 -13.31 31.14 9.50
C THR A 22 -13.81 31.86 8.24
N CYS A 23 -13.11 31.74 7.10
CA CYS A 23 -13.52 32.36 5.83
C CYS A 23 -14.54 31.52 5.03
N CYS A 24 -14.72 30.25 5.34
CA CYS A 24 -15.70 29.36 4.68
C CYS A 24 -17.07 29.33 5.36
N GLY A 25 -17.45 30.39 6.03
CA GLY A 25 -18.79 30.54 6.58
C GLY A 25 -19.87 30.52 5.49
N GLY A 26 -20.49 29.33 5.29
CA GLY A 26 -21.72 29.24 4.51
C GLY A 26 -21.77 28.31 3.33
N ILE A 27 -20.71 27.52 3.05
CA ILE A 27 -20.78 26.45 2.04
C ILE A 27 -20.86 25.11 2.78
N ALA A 28 -21.98 24.39 2.60
CA ALA A 28 -22.11 23.01 3.10
C ALA A 28 -21.12 22.12 2.33
N LEU A 29 -20.17 21.55 3.04
CA LEU A 29 -19.11 20.66 2.52
C LEU A 29 -19.46 19.21 2.88
N LEU A 30 -19.12 18.23 2.07
CA LEU A 30 -19.85 16.93 1.94
C LEU A 30 -18.89 15.65 1.96
N ALA A 31 -19.21 14.47 2.56
CA ALA A 31 -18.28 13.37 2.93
C ALA A 31 -18.61 11.90 2.57
N GLN A 32 -17.65 10.95 2.69
CA GLN A 32 -17.77 9.49 2.49
C GLN A 32 -18.04 8.72 3.81
N ILE A 33 -18.84 7.60 3.79
CA ILE A 33 -19.55 7.04 4.95
C ILE A 33 -18.91 5.74 5.48
N THR A 34 -18.69 5.67 6.81
CA THR A 34 -18.55 4.41 7.58
C THR A 34 -19.83 4.08 8.37
N SER A 35 -20.80 4.97 8.36
CA SER A 35 -22.07 4.83 9.07
C SER A 35 -23.02 3.86 8.36
N GLY A 36 -23.81 3.12 9.14
CA GLY A 36 -24.88 2.24 8.65
C GLY A 36 -26.27 2.86 8.76
N ALA A 37 -27.30 2.08 8.43
CA ALA A 37 -28.70 2.44 8.58
C ALA A 37 -29.50 1.30 9.18
N ILE A 38 -30.46 1.64 10.05
CA ILE A 38 -31.41 0.67 10.61
C ILE A 38 -32.76 0.90 9.95
N PHE A 39 -33.32 -0.18 9.40
CA PHE A 39 -34.64 -0.27 8.79
C PHE A 39 -35.56 -1.06 9.68
N GLY A 40 -36.87 -0.94 9.49
CA GLY A 40 -37.84 -1.78 10.13
C GLY A 40 -39.26 -1.32 9.84
N GLU A 41 -40.21 -2.02 10.45
CA GLU A 41 -41.62 -1.82 10.20
C GLU A 41 -42.43 -1.90 11.51
N VAL A 42 -43.49 -1.08 11.61
CA VAL A 42 -44.36 -1.08 12.81
C VAL A 42 -45.79 -1.47 12.39
N ARG A 43 -46.32 -2.54 13.05
CA ARG A 43 -47.67 -3.05 12.81
C ARG A 43 -48.42 -3.21 14.12
N ASP A 44 -49.76 -3.35 14.03
CA ASP A 44 -50.56 -3.78 15.12
C ASP A 44 -50.68 -5.32 15.16
N GLN A 45 -51.40 -5.87 16.15
CA GLN A 45 -51.62 -7.31 16.29
C GLN A 45 -52.44 -7.94 15.18
N SER A 46 -53.24 -7.16 14.43
CA SER A 46 -53.99 -7.61 13.26
C SER A 46 -53.16 -7.67 11.99
N GLY A 47 -51.90 -7.17 12.06
CA GLY A 47 -51.02 -7.02 10.92
C GLY A 47 -51.20 -5.72 10.15
N ALA A 48 -52.04 -4.78 10.59
CA ALA A 48 -52.21 -3.49 9.95
C ALA A 48 -51.04 -2.55 10.23
N TYR A 49 -50.65 -1.76 9.26
CA TYR A 49 -49.55 -0.81 9.38
C TYR A 49 -49.88 0.38 10.29
N ILE A 50 -48.94 0.74 11.13
CA ILE A 50 -49.07 1.92 12.02
C ILE A 50 -48.22 3.04 11.44
N SER A 51 -48.87 4.01 10.79
CA SER A 51 -48.24 5.23 10.33
C SER A 51 -48.02 6.21 11.46
N LYS A 52 -47.00 7.09 11.32
CA LYS A 52 -46.65 8.13 12.30
C LYS A 52 -46.32 7.60 13.70
N ALA A 53 -45.94 6.33 13.83
CA ALA A 53 -45.36 5.81 15.04
C ALA A 53 -43.98 6.43 15.28
N THR A 54 -43.65 6.75 16.50
CA THR A 54 -42.33 7.26 16.89
C THR A 54 -41.40 6.08 17.13
N VAL A 55 -40.29 6.04 16.39
CA VAL A 55 -39.23 5.04 16.57
C VAL A 55 -38.00 5.73 17.13
N THR A 56 -37.56 5.28 18.31
CA THR A 56 -36.37 5.80 18.96
C THR A 56 -35.28 4.74 19.00
N ILE A 57 -34.12 5.09 18.46
CA ILE A 57 -32.93 4.26 18.37
C ILE A 57 -31.88 4.84 19.30
N THR A 58 -31.45 4.07 20.31
CA THR A 58 -30.49 4.50 21.33
C THR A 58 -29.29 3.56 21.38
N SER A 59 -28.09 4.13 21.54
CA SER A 59 -26.90 3.39 21.92
C SER A 59 -26.43 3.84 23.30
N PRO A 60 -26.67 3.03 24.35
CA PRO A 60 -26.28 3.39 25.71
C PRO A 60 -24.77 3.52 25.91
N ALA A 61 -23.97 2.77 25.11
CA ALA A 61 -22.52 2.79 25.18
C ALA A 61 -21.92 4.15 24.83
N ILE A 62 -22.51 4.86 23.89
CA ILE A 62 -22.04 6.16 23.39
C ILE A 62 -23.05 7.29 23.60
N GLY A 63 -24.17 7.03 24.30
CA GLY A 63 -25.18 8.02 24.64
C GLY A 63 -25.89 8.66 23.43
N VAL A 64 -25.93 7.98 22.28
CA VAL A 64 -26.59 8.47 21.06
C VAL A 64 -28.05 8.10 21.08
N THR A 65 -28.92 9.07 20.81
CA THR A 65 -30.37 8.85 20.61
C THR A 65 -30.75 9.44 19.27
N ARG A 66 -31.48 8.65 18.47
CA ARG A 66 -32.03 9.03 17.18
C ARG A 66 -33.51 8.74 17.15
N THR A 67 -34.32 9.73 16.75
CA THR A 67 -35.78 9.54 16.62
C THR A 67 -36.17 9.70 15.16
N VAL A 68 -36.97 8.76 14.64
CA VAL A 68 -37.59 8.80 13.32
C VAL A 68 -39.07 8.47 13.44
N VAL A 69 -39.85 8.78 12.41
CA VAL A 69 -41.29 8.54 12.39
C VAL A 69 -41.62 7.59 11.23
N THR A 70 -42.53 6.66 11.44
CA THR A 70 -42.94 5.71 10.40
C THR A 70 -43.72 6.38 9.29
N GLY A 71 -43.51 5.92 8.05
CA GLY A 71 -44.27 6.31 6.87
C GLY A 71 -45.68 5.71 6.83
N ASP A 72 -46.39 5.90 5.72
CA ASP A 72 -47.79 5.47 5.55
C ASP A 72 -47.96 3.93 5.60
N ARG A 73 -46.87 3.18 5.36
CA ARG A 73 -46.83 1.71 5.43
C ARG A 73 -46.17 1.20 6.71
N GLY A 74 -46.08 2.04 7.74
CA GLY A 74 -45.43 1.64 8.99
C GLY A 74 -43.91 1.46 8.90
N ASP A 75 -43.30 1.67 7.76
CA ASP A 75 -41.87 1.56 7.55
C ASP A 75 -41.08 2.73 8.14
N PHE A 76 -39.87 2.46 8.63
CA PHE A 76 -38.96 3.50 9.07
C PHE A 76 -37.54 3.23 8.59
N ILE A 77 -36.78 4.32 8.44
CA ILE A 77 -35.36 4.32 8.07
C ILE A 77 -34.62 5.29 8.99
N ALA A 78 -33.61 4.79 9.71
CA ALA A 78 -32.71 5.61 10.49
C ALA A 78 -31.28 5.52 9.91
N PRO A 79 -30.88 6.46 9.04
CA PRO A 79 -29.58 6.45 8.40
C PRO A 79 -28.49 7.10 9.26
N ASN A 80 -27.23 6.93 8.83
CA ASN A 80 -26.02 7.54 9.39
C ASN A 80 -25.81 7.26 10.88
N LEU A 81 -26.02 5.99 11.26
CA LEU A 81 -25.71 5.46 12.58
C LEU A 81 -24.31 4.88 12.60
N LEU A 82 -23.56 5.12 13.69
CA LEU A 82 -22.25 4.48 13.87
C LEU A 82 -22.41 2.97 14.05
N PRO A 83 -21.41 2.17 13.66
CA PRO A 83 -21.34 0.78 14.07
C PRO A 83 -21.42 0.64 15.61
N GLY A 84 -22.19 -0.34 16.05
CA GLY A 84 -22.35 -0.58 17.48
C GLY A 84 -23.67 -1.26 17.85
N THR A 85 -23.90 -1.42 19.14
CA THR A 85 -25.10 -2.05 19.67
C THR A 85 -26.16 -1.00 20.01
N TYR A 86 -27.37 -1.23 19.55
CA TYR A 86 -28.51 -0.34 19.70
C TYR A 86 -29.69 -1.00 20.37
N THR A 87 -30.49 -0.18 20.98
CA THR A 87 -31.85 -0.48 21.40
C THR A 87 -32.80 0.29 20.50
N VAL A 88 -33.73 -0.39 19.84
CA VAL A 88 -34.74 0.22 18.96
C VAL A 88 -36.09 0.09 19.62
N SER A 89 -36.78 1.19 19.85
CA SER A 89 -38.11 1.18 20.47
C SER A 89 -39.12 1.87 19.56
N ALA A 90 -40.33 1.28 19.47
CA ALA A 90 -41.44 1.84 18.71
C ALA A 90 -42.62 2.13 19.64
N GLU A 91 -43.24 3.31 19.47
CA GLU A 91 -44.40 3.74 20.25
C GLU A 91 -45.41 4.48 19.37
N ALA A 92 -46.70 4.28 19.68
CA ALA A 92 -47.81 4.99 19.03
C ALA A 92 -48.92 5.23 20.06
N SER A 93 -49.74 6.28 19.85
CA SER A 93 -50.83 6.61 20.74
C SER A 93 -51.85 5.49 20.80
N GLY A 94 -52.20 5.02 22.03
CA GLY A 94 -53.11 3.92 22.27
C GLY A 94 -52.47 2.51 22.24
N PHE A 95 -51.15 2.43 22.04
CA PHE A 95 -50.43 1.16 22.01
C PHE A 95 -49.35 1.11 23.09
N ARG A 96 -48.98 -0.12 23.49
CA ARG A 96 -47.84 -0.38 24.36
C ARG A 96 -46.55 -0.18 23.61
N LYS A 97 -45.51 0.37 24.25
CA LYS A 97 -44.19 0.47 23.72
C LYS A 97 -43.57 -0.91 23.48
N VAL A 98 -43.00 -1.14 22.32
CA VAL A 98 -42.18 -2.33 21.99
C VAL A 98 -40.72 -1.91 21.87
N GLU A 99 -39.85 -2.69 22.50
CA GLU A 99 -38.42 -2.41 22.54
C GLU A 99 -37.63 -3.65 22.13
N LYS A 100 -36.74 -3.52 21.14
CA LYS A 100 -35.77 -4.55 20.77
C LYS A 100 -34.39 -4.11 21.24
N THR A 101 -33.80 -4.92 22.11
CA THR A 101 -32.43 -4.70 22.62
C THR A 101 -31.41 -5.54 21.85
N ASN A 102 -30.13 -5.20 21.98
CA ASN A 102 -29.02 -5.93 21.36
C ASN A 102 -29.03 -5.96 19.81
N VAL A 103 -29.52 -4.89 19.19
CA VAL A 103 -29.51 -4.71 17.73
C VAL A 103 -28.11 -4.28 17.31
N ILE A 104 -27.35 -5.16 16.66
CA ILE A 104 -25.95 -4.91 16.27
C ILE A 104 -25.90 -4.36 14.86
N LEU A 105 -25.44 -3.13 14.69
CA LEU A 105 -25.23 -2.47 13.40
C LEU A 105 -23.75 -2.46 13.07
N SER A 106 -23.38 -2.98 11.90
CA SER A 106 -22.02 -2.94 11.35
C SER A 106 -21.78 -1.76 10.43
N ALA A 107 -20.50 -1.50 10.10
CA ALA A 107 -20.10 -0.41 9.21
C ALA A 107 -20.72 -0.53 7.82
N ALA A 108 -21.24 0.59 7.32
CA ALA A 108 -21.92 0.68 6.02
C ALA A 108 -23.01 -0.38 5.84
N ASP A 109 -23.59 -0.90 6.94
CA ASP A 109 -24.64 -1.93 6.89
C ASP A 109 -26.03 -1.30 6.77
N ARG A 110 -26.96 -2.08 6.22
CA ARG A 110 -28.39 -1.77 6.06
C ARG A 110 -29.20 -2.80 6.79
N LEU A 111 -29.16 -2.67 8.10
CA LEU A 111 -29.75 -3.62 9.01
C LEU A 111 -31.26 -3.53 9.03
N ASP A 112 -31.96 -4.63 8.80
CA ASP A 112 -33.39 -4.75 9.07
C ASP A 112 -33.61 -5.19 10.51
N ALA A 113 -34.16 -4.30 11.35
CA ALA A 113 -34.56 -4.63 12.72
C ALA A 113 -35.87 -5.42 12.76
N GLY A 114 -36.48 -5.73 11.60
CA GLY A 114 -37.69 -6.52 11.45
C GLY A 114 -38.97 -5.78 11.92
N VAL A 115 -40.04 -6.54 12.13
CA VAL A 115 -41.36 -5.99 12.43
C VAL A 115 -41.49 -5.75 13.97
N PHE A 116 -42.01 -4.58 14.32
CA PHE A 116 -42.42 -4.20 15.69
C PHE A 116 -43.94 -4.30 15.79
N VAL A 117 -44.42 -5.34 16.45
CA VAL A 117 -45.86 -5.54 16.62
C VAL A 117 -46.34 -4.87 17.91
N LEU A 118 -47.05 -3.74 17.76
CA LEU A 118 -47.59 -3.01 18.90
C LEU A 118 -48.92 -3.60 19.36
N GLN A 119 -49.07 -3.74 20.69
CA GLN A 119 -50.30 -4.20 21.33
C GLN A 119 -51.10 -3.02 21.83
N VAL A 120 -52.42 -3.06 21.72
CA VAL A 120 -53.32 -2.05 22.31
C VAL A 120 -53.15 -2.04 23.83
N GLY A 121 -52.93 -0.84 24.38
CA GLY A 121 -52.76 -0.68 25.83
C GLY A 121 -52.09 0.67 26.19
N ALA A 122 -51.92 0.88 27.50
CA ALA A 122 -51.32 2.13 27.97
C ALA A 122 -49.81 2.20 27.60
N ALA A 123 -49.35 3.37 27.11
CA ALA A 123 -47.97 3.63 26.73
C ALA A 123 -46.93 3.42 27.85
N THR A 124 -47.37 3.35 29.11
CA THR A 124 -46.51 3.08 30.28
C THR A 124 -46.07 1.63 30.43
N GLN A 125 -46.62 0.71 29.64
CA GLN A 125 -46.25 -0.71 29.62
C GLN A 125 -45.33 -0.98 28.42
N SER A 126 -44.16 -1.54 28.63
CA SER A 126 -43.22 -1.92 27.60
C SER A 126 -43.12 -3.44 27.47
N VAL A 127 -42.97 -3.90 26.20
CA VAL A 127 -42.63 -5.30 25.88
C VAL A 127 -41.20 -5.28 25.35
N THR A 128 -40.27 -5.92 26.06
CA THR A 128 -38.88 -6.02 25.63
C THR A 128 -38.65 -7.36 24.93
N VAL A 129 -38.10 -7.32 23.73
CA VAL A 129 -37.66 -8.47 22.96
C VAL A 129 -36.14 -8.36 22.78
N THR A 130 -35.41 -9.36 23.23
CA THR A 130 -33.96 -9.38 22.98
C THR A 130 -33.73 -9.99 21.60
N ALA A 131 -33.03 -9.28 20.73
CA ALA A 131 -32.55 -9.87 19.49
C ALA A 131 -31.50 -10.94 19.83
N ASP A 132 -31.64 -12.12 19.23
CA ASP A 132 -30.69 -13.21 19.47
C ASP A 132 -29.35 -12.86 18.80
N ALA A 133 -28.29 -12.73 19.59
CA ALA A 133 -26.95 -12.37 19.10
C ALA A 133 -26.32 -13.45 18.16
N GLY A 134 -26.99 -14.59 18.02
CA GLY A 134 -26.59 -15.71 17.16
C GLY A 134 -27.41 -15.84 15.86
N GLU A 135 -28.46 -15.05 15.65
CA GLU A 135 -29.23 -15.08 14.42
C GLU A 135 -28.40 -14.42 13.29
N LEU A 136 -28.09 -15.21 12.25
CA LEU A 136 -27.50 -14.68 11.03
C LEU A 136 -28.46 -13.65 10.43
N GLN A 137 -28.12 -12.38 10.57
CA GLN A 137 -28.89 -11.29 9.99
C GLN A 137 -28.67 -11.30 8.47
N LEU A 138 -29.68 -11.73 7.74
CA LEU A 138 -29.65 -11.69 6.27
C LEU A 138 -29.80 -10.24 5.80
N GLN A 139 -28.93 -9.83 4.88
CA GLN A 139 -29.09 -8.53 4.21
C GLN A 139 -30.30 -8.58 3.28
N SER A 140 -31.43 -8.02 3.71
CA SER A 140 -32.68 -7.97 2.93
C SER A 140 -32.90 -6.62 2.24
N ASN A 141 -32.06 -5.63 2.53
CA ASN A 141 -32.23 -4.24 2.05
C ASN A 141 -31.14 -3.78 1.07
N SER A 142 -30.33 -4.68 0.52
CA SER A 142 -29.29 -4.33 -0.46
C SER A 142 -28.97 -5.49 -1.39
N GLY A 143 -28.69 -5.16 -2.66
CA GLY A 143 -28.15 -6.09 -3.66
C GLY A 143 -26.65 -6.31 -3.56
N GLU A 144 -25.93 -5.62 -2.66
CA GLU A 144 -24.49 -5.71 -2.52
C GLU A 144 -24.04 -7.08 -2.02
N ARG A 145 -22.89 -7.54 -2.50
CA ARG A 145 -22.18 -8.67 -1.91
C ARG A 145 -21.05 -8.15 -1.06
N SER A 146 -21.17 -8.34 0.24
CA SER A 146 -20.18 -7.92 1.21
C SER A 146 -20.00 -8.98 2.30
N ASP A 147 -18.82 -8.97 2.91
CA ASP A 147 -18.46 -9.79 4.06
C ASP A 147 -17.92 -8.90 5.17
N LEU A 148 -18.18 -9.30 6.42
CA LEU A 148 -17.76 -8.60 7.61
C LEU A 148 -16.77 -9.44 8.40
N ILE A 149 -15.62 -8.86 8.72
CA ILE A 149 -14.67 -9.41 9.69
C ILE A 149 -14.82 -8.61 10.98
N SER A 150 -15.41 -9.25 11.97
CA SER A 150 -15.68 -8.63 13.26
C SER A 150 -14.41 -8.44 14.09
N GLY A 151 -14.43 -7.52 15.05
CA GLY A 151 -13.33 -7.34 16.01
C GLY A 151 -13.02 -8.62 16.79
N LYS A 152 -13.99 -9.52 17.00
CA LYS A 152 -13.75 -10.83 17.60
C LYS A 152 -12.89 -11.72 16.68
N GLN A 153 -13.24 -11.82 15.40
CA GLN A 153 -12.44 -12.59 14.41
C GLN A 153 -11.03 -12.02 14.25
N LEU A 154 -10.88 -10.68 14.23
CA LEU A 154 -9.58 -10.01 14.19
C LEU A 154 -8.68 -10.34 15.39
N ASN A 155 -9.28 -10.69 16.53
CA ASN A 155 -8.55 -11.04 17.73
C ASN A 155 -8.29 -12.55 17.86
N ASP A 156 -9.23 -13.40 17.44
CA ASP A 156 -9.23 -14.83 17.70
C ASP A 156 -8.54 -15.65 16.59
N VAL A 157 -8.54 -15.14 15.34
CA VAL A 157 -7.87 -15.80 14.22
C VAL A 157 -6.37 -15.53 14.28
N ALA A 158 -5.59 -16.59 14.45
CA ALA A 158 -4.15 -16.51 14.49
C ALA A 158 -3.58 -16.27 13.08
N LEU A 159 -3.03 -15.10 12.85
CA LEU A 159 -2.30 -14.75 11.62
C LEU A 159 -0.81 -14.58 11.88
N ASN A 160 -0.01 -14.99 10.89
CA ASN A 160 1.42 -14.70 10.89
C ASN A 160 1.62 -13.19 10.62
N GLY A 161 2.34 -12.47 11.47
CA GLY A 161 2.65 -11.04 11.27
C GLY A 161 1.58 -10.03 11.71
N ARG A 162 0.35 -10.43 12.01
CA ARG A 162 -0.76 -9.56 12.47
C ARG A 162 -1.09 -8.41 11.51
N MET A 163 -0.95 -8.65 10.21
CA MET A 163 -1.32 -7.67 9.18
C MET A 163 -2.82 -7.71 8.90
N VAL A 164 -3.47 -6.54 8.93
CA VAL A 164 -4.93 -6.46 8.75
C VAL A 164 -5.36 -7.01 7.39
N LEU A 165 -4.61 -6.77 6.34
CA LEU A 165 -4.94 -7.26 4.99
C LEU A 165 -4.80 -8.78 4.82
N ASP A 166 -4.12 -9.48 5.74
CA ASP A 166 -4.09 -10.95 5.73
C ASP A 166 -5.47 -11.57 5.95
N TYR A 167 -6.35 -10.88 6.68
CA TYR A 167 -7.72 -11.32 6.89
C TYR A 167 -8.54 -11.36 5.61
N MET A 168 -8.09 -10.69 4.54
CA MET A 168 -8.74 -10.76 3.22
C MET A 168 -8.83 -12.18 2.67
N ARG A 169 -7.95 -13.11 3.10
CA ARG A 169 -7.99 -14.54 2.76
C ARG A 169 -9.23 -15.25 3.28
N LEU A 170 -9.92 -14.69 4.26
CA LEU A 170 -11.15 -15.26 4.82
C LEU A 170 -12.38 -14.93 3.96
N ILE A 171 -12.24 -14.02 2.98
CA ILE A 171 -13.35 -13.52 2.19
C ILE A 171 -13.51 -14.35 0.91
N PRO A 172 -14.69 -14.93 0.66
CA PRO A 172 -14.95 -15.68 -0.57
C PRO A 172 -14.78 -14.81 -1.83
N GLY A 173 -14.00 -15.28 -2.79
CA GLY A 173 -13.69 -14.57 -4.03
C GLY A 173 -12.46 -13.66 -3.94
N VAL A 174 -11.79 -13.61 -2.78
CA VAL A 174 -10.50 -12.95 -2.65
C VAL A 174 -9.36 -13.96 -2.75
N VAL A 175 -8.38 -13.64 -3.59
CA VAL A 175 -7.13 -14.38 -3.73
C VAL A 175 -6.00 -13.44 -3.35
N SER A 176 -5.16 -13.87 -2.41
CA SER A 176 -3.98 -13.12 -1.96
C SER A 176 -2.76 -14.02 -2.05
N ASP A 177 -1.70 -13.51 -2.64
CA ASP A 177 -0.37 -14.12 -2.68
C ASP A 177 0.49 -13.77 -1.45
N PHE A 178 -0.09 -13.03 -0.53
CA PHE A 178 0.56 -12.62 0.70
C PHE A 178 0.95 -13.86 1.52
N ASP A 179 2.22 -14.01 1.84
CA ASP A 179 2.76 -15.18 2.54
C ASP A 179 2.68 -15.08 4.07
N GLY A 180 2.10 -13.97 4.58
CA GLY A 180 2.02 -13.68 6.01
C GLY A 180 3.36 -13.28 6.62
N SER A 181 4.39 -13.04 5.82
CA SER A 181 5.59 -12.40 6.33
C SER A 181 5.25 -10.99 6.78
N ALA A 182 5.85 -10.58 7.88
CA ALA A 182 5.63 -9.23 8.38
C ALA A 182 6.09 -8.25 7.31
N SER A 183 5.14 -7.52 6.79
CA SER A 183 5.41 -6.54 5.78
C SER A 183 5.72 -5.20 6.43
N THR A 184 6.65 -4.52 5.85
CA THR A 184 6.90 -3.10 6.06
C THR A 184 5.71 -2.26 5.53
N THR A 185 5.67 -0.98 5.78
CA THR A 185 4.70 -0.03 5.22
C THR A 185 4.52 -0.15 3.69
N TYR A 186 5.49 -0.73 2.99
CA TYR A 186 5.45 -1.00 1.54
C TYR A 186 5.06 -2.42 1.17
N GLY A 187 5.09 -3.32 2.11
CA GLY A 187 4.91 -4.72 1.85
C GLY A 187 3.46 -5.12 1.93
N ILE A 188 2.63 -4.61 1.11
CA ILE A 188 1.28 -5.08 1.07
C ILE A 188 1.17 -6.11 0.00
N GLY A 189 0.77 -7.27 0.43
CA GLY A 189 0.36 -8.32 -0.46
C GLY A 189 -0.73 -7.79 -1.39
N ALA A 190 -0.51 -7.93 -2.66
CA ALA A 190 -1.54 -7.72 -3.63
C ALA A 190 -2.63 -8.76 -3.41
N PHE A 191 -3.87 -8.34 -3.33
CA PHE A 191 -5.02 -9.25 -3.32
C PHE A 191 -5.94 -8.93 -4.49
N ASN A 192 -6.51 -9.97 -5.05
CA ASN A 192 -7.44 -9.90 -6.18
C ASN A 192 -8.84 -10.20 -5.68
N VAL A 193 -9.80 -9.38 -6.04
CA VAL A 193 -11.21 -9.57 -5.70
C VAL A 193 -11.94 -10.01 -6.95
N ASN A 194 -12.59 -11.18 -6.93
CA ASN A 194 -13.36 -11.74 -8.05
C ASN A 194 -12.61 -11.76 -9.39
N GLY A 195 -11.28 -12.02 -9.36
CA GLY A 195 -10.43 -12.09 -10.56
C GLY A 195 -10.03 -10.75 -11.16
N THR A 196 -10.28 -9.63 -10.48
CA THR A 196 -9.78 -8.31 -10.91
C THR A 196 -8.27 -8.20 -10.64
N ARG A 197 -7.63 -7.13 -11.15
CA ARG A 197 -6.21 -6.88 -10.86
C ARG A 197 -6.03 -6.50 -9.39
N ALA A 198 -4.86 -6.83 -8.85
CA ALA A 198 -4.50 -6.53 -7.47
C ALA A 198 -4.49 -5.03 -7.10
N ASN A 199 -4.44 -4.15 -8.07
CA ASN A 199 -4.37 -2.70 -7.90
C ASN A 199 -5.66 -1.96 -8.27
N THR A 200 -6.81 -2.66 -8.21
CA THR A 200 -8.14 -2.10 -8.56
C THR A 200 -9.08 -2.03 -7.35
N HIS A 201 -8.55 -2.02 -6.14
CA HIS A 201 -9.32 -1.92 -4.91
C HIS A 201 -9.10 -0.58 -4.19
N GLU A 202 -10.08 -0.18 -3.40
CA GLU A 202 -9.94 0.92 -2.45
C GLU A 202 -9.84 0.38 -1.03
N TYR A 203 -8.96 0.95 -0.23
CA TYR A 203 -8.80 0.66 1.18
C TYR A 203 -8.90 1.94 2.00
N THR A 204 -9.88 2.00 2.88
CA THR A 204 -10.13 3.17 3.74
C THR A 204 -10.02 2.83 5.22
N ILE A 205 -9.58 3.79 6.02
CA ILE A 205 -9.66 3.75 7.49
C ILE A 205 -10.55 4.91 7.92
N ASP A 206 -11.70 4.59 8.52
CA ASP A 206 -12.72 5.56 8.92
C ASP A 206 -13.08 6.54 7.78
N GLY A 207 -13.25 6.01 6.56
CA GLY A 207 -13.60 6.76 5.35
C GLY A 207 -12.45 7.52 4.68
N SER A 208 -11.30 7.66 5.30
CA SER A 208 -10.11 8.26 4.68
C SER A 208 -9.37 7.22 3.82
N SER A 209 -9.07 7.56 2.58
CA SER A 209 -8.29 6.71 1.66
C SER A 209 -6.90 6.45 2.22
N ASN A 210 -6.49 5.20 2.14
CA ASN A 210 -5.20 4.73 2.64
C ASN A 210 -4.35 4.07 1.54
N VAL A 211 -4.62 4.36 0.27
CA VAL A 211 -3.96 3.75 -0.89
C VAL A 211 -2.92 4.69 -1.49
N ASP A 212 -1.70 4.19 -1.72
CA ASP A 212 -0.64 4.88 -2.48
C ASP A 212 -1.08 5.03 -3.95
N THR A 213 -1.02 6.24 -4.45
CA THR A 213 -1.40 6.58 -5.83
C THR A 213 -0.35 6.16 -6.88
N GLY A 214 0.78 5.61 -6.46
CA GLY A 214 1.82 5.07 -7.35
C GLY A 214 1.43 3.72 -7.92
N ASP A 215 1.23 2.74 -7.08
CA ASP A 215 0.90 1.36 -7.48
C ASP A 215 -0.57 0.99 -7.32
N ASN A 216 -1.36 1.81 -6.62
CA ASN A 216 -2.77 1.57 -6.26
C ASN A 216 -2.99 0.28 -5.44
N ALA A 217 -1.96 -0.25 -4.82
CA ALA A 217 -2.03 -1.47 -4.00
C ALA A 217 -1.44 -1.25 -2.60
N THR A 218 -0.37 -0.48 -2.50
CA THR A 218 0.32 -0.17 -1.24
C THR A 218 -0.50 0.77 -0.37
N THR A 219 -0.46 0.62 0.96
CA THR A 219 -1.13 1.53 1.89
C THR A 219 -0.20 2.63 2.39
N HIS A 220 -0.79 3.75 2.81
CA HIS A 220 -0.04 4.83 3.47
C HIS A 220 0.37 4.45 4.89
N VAL A 221 -0.54 3.87 5.66
CA VAL A 221 -0.31 3.42 7.03
C VAL A 221 -0.85 2.02 7.24
N THR A 222 -0.28 1.32 8.22
CA THR A 222 -0.86 0.12 8.81
C THR A 222 -1.59 0.50 10.10
N ILE A 223 -2.55 -0.32 10.50
CA ILE A 223 -3.27 -0.22 11.77
C ILE A 223 -3.30 -1.58 12.43
N ASN A 224 -2.97 -1.66 13.71
CA ASN A 224 -2.97 -2.94 14.39
C ASN A 224 -4.39 -3.50 14.55
N PRO A 225 -4.59 -4.83 14.46
CA PRO A 225 -5.91 -5.46 14.55
C PRO A 225 -6.66 -5.14 15.84
N ASP A 226 -5.94 -4.90 16.94
CA ASP A 226 -6.56 -4.60 18.23
C ASP A 226 -7.22 -3.22 18.27
N ALA A 227 -6.81 -2.30 17.42
CA ALA A 227 -7.40 -0.97 17.29
C ALA A 227 -8.61 -0.94 16.36
N ILE A 228 -8.94 -2.07 15.72
CA ILE A 228 -10.03 -2.17 14.75
C ILE A 228 -11.28 -2.70 15.46
N ALA A 229 -12.40 -2.03 15.23
CA ALA A 229 -13.72 -2.50 15.65
C ALA A 229 -14.22 -3.58 14.70
N GLU A 230 -14.13 -3.32 13.40
CA GLU A 230 -14.55 -4.24 12.33
C GLU A 230 -13.94 -3.84 10.98
N MET A 231 -13.93 -4.78 10.04
CA MET A 231 -13.54 -4.57 8.66
C MET A 231 -14.64 -5.12 7.74
N LYS A 232 -15.22 -4.24 6.91
CA LYS A 232 -16.20 -4.63 5.88
C LYS A 232 -15.54 -4.67 4.51
N VAL A 233 -15.80 -5.75 3.78
CA VAL A 233 -15.28 -5.95 2.43
C VAL A 233 -16.44 -6.10 1.46
N LEU A 234 -16.57 -5.13 0.55
CA LEU A 234 -17.56 -5.19 -0.52
C LEU A 234 -16.89 -5.75 -1.76
N THR A 235 -17.37 -6.88 -2.24
CA THR A 235 -16.76 -7.60 -3.35
C THR A 235 -17.44 -7.38 -4.69
N SER A 236 -18.74 -7.05 -4.70
CA SER A 236 -19.49 -6.72 -5.92
C SER A 236 -20.83 -6.05 -5.63
N ASN A 237 -21.44 -5.47 -6.66
CA ASN A 237 -22.77 -4.84 -6.64
C ASN A 237 -22.94 -3.73 -5.59
N TYR A 238 -21.84 -3.11 -5.20
CA TYR A 238 -21.89 -1.98 -4.26
C TYR A 238 -22.48 -0.73 -4.93
N GLN A 239 -23.04 0.14 -4.12
CA GLN A 239 -23.85 1.27 -4.56
C GLN A 239 -23.00 2.41 -5.12
N ALA A 240 -23.68 3.43 -5.69
CA ALA A 240 -23.03 4.57 -6.35
C ALA A 240 -22.21 5.45 -5.38
N GLU A 241 -22.44 5.37 -4.08
CA GLU A 241 -21.61 6.02 -3.06
C GLU A 241 -20.17 5.50 -3.03
N PHE A 242 -19.94 4.24 -3.41
CA PHE A 242 -18.62 3.63 -3.50
C PHE A 242 -18.03 3.84 -4.90
N GLY A 243 -16.90 4.51 -4.99
CA GLY A 243 -16.19 4.82 -6.23
C GLY A 243 -14.70 4.55 -6.10
N LYS A 244 -13.91 5.14 -6.98
CA LYS A 244 -12.45 5.12 -7.06
C LYS A 244 -11.82 3.80 -7.51
N ALA A 245 -12.50 2.68 -7.40
CA ALA A 245 -11.96 1.36 -7.71
C ALA A 245 -13.02 0.45 -8.28
N GLY A 246 -12.64 -0.37 -9.26
CA GLY A 246 -13.52 -1.34 -9.93
C GLY A 246 -13.48 -2.75 -9.34
N GLY A 247 -12.50 -3.02 -8.46
CA GLY A 247 -12.35 -4.29 -7.76
C GLY A 247 -13.17 -4.36 -6.48
N GLY A 248 -12.51 -4.41 -5.35
CA GLY A 248 -13.15 -4.43 -4.02
C GLY A 248 -13.06 -3.12 -3.28
N GLN A 249 -13.95 -2.95 -2.29
CA GLN A 249 -13.90 -1.84 -1.33
C GLN A 249 -13.65 -2.43 0.05
N VAL A 250 -12.56 -2.04 0.70
CA VAL A 250 -12.20 -2.47 2.05
C VAL A 250 -12.34 -1.29 2.99
N ALA A 251 -13.30 -1.35 3.89
CA ALA A 251 -13.57 -0.31 4.87
C ALA A 251 -13.22 -0.80 6.26
N VAL A 252 -12.18 -0.22 6.85
CA VAL A 252 -11.78 -0.49 8.23
C VAL A 252 -12.34 0.59 9.14
N VAL A 253 -12.95 0.18 10.23
CA VAL A 253 -13.47 1.06 11.27
C VAL A 253 -12.64 0.91 12.52
N SER A 254 -12.08 2.01 13.01
CA SER A 254 -11.31 2.02 14.24
C SER A 254 -12.22 1.99 15.48
N LYS A 255 -11.70 1.44 16.58
CA LYS A 255 -12.39 1.48 17.88
C LYS A 255 -12.56 2.92 18.37
N SER A 256 -13.65 3.18 19.06
CA SER A 256 -13.92 4.44 19.76
C SER A 256 -13.95 4.21 21.29
N GLY A 257 -13.94 5.29 22.05
CA GLY A 257 -14.27 5.24 23.48
C GLY A 257 -15.76 5.05 23.71
N SER A 258 -16.12 4.74 24.96
CA SER A 258 -17.50 4.57 25.42
C SER A 258 -17.70 5.25 26.77
N ASN A 259 -18.90 5.11 27.38
CA ASN A 259 -19.21 5.61 28.73
C ASN A 259 -18.46 4.88 29.86
N GLU A 260 -17.75 3.79 29.52
CA GLU A 260 -16.94 3.01 30.44
C GLU A 260 -15.49 2.97 29.99
N PHE A 261 -14.56 2.93 30.94
CA PHE A 261 -13.16 2.73 30.64
C PHE A 261 -12.92 1.26 30.31
N HIS A 262 -12.23 1.02 29.22
CA HIS A 262 -11.81 -0.32 28.81
C HIS A 262 -10.42 -0.24 28.19
N GLY A 263 -9.69 -1.31 28.27
CA GLY A 263 -8.35 -1.41 27.70
C GLY A 263 -7.79 -2.80 27.79
N ASN A 264 -6.68 -3.02 27.13
CA ASN A 264 -5.91 -4.24 27.24
C ASN A 264 -4.41 -3.96 27.05
N VAL A 265 -3.61 -4.91 27.46
CA VAL A 265 -2.18 -5.01 27.18
C VAL A 265 -1.93 -6.36 26.56
N ARG A 266 -1.11 -6.41 25.51
CA ARG A 266 -0.80 -7.65 24.78
C ARG A 266 0.69 -7.78 24.53
N PHE A 267 1.15 -9.02 24.49
CA PHE A 267 2.50 -9.39 24.11
C PHE A 267 2.45 -10.64 23.24
N PHE A 268 3.10 -10.56 22.08
CA PHE A 268 3.29 -11.70 21.18
C PHE A 268 4.76 -11.94 20.98
N HIS A 269 5.17 -13.20 21.09
CA HIS A 269 6.56 -13.61 20.95
C HIS A 269 6.70 -14.77 19.97
N ARG A 270 7.73 -14.70 19.13
CA ARG A 270 8.22 -15.79 18.27
C ARG A 270 9.74 -15.79 18.31
N ASN A 271 10.31 -16.98 18.12
CA ASN A 271 11.75 -17.17 18.20
C ASN A 271 12.19 -18.26 17.22
N GLU A 272 13.37 -18.11 16.64
CA GLU A 272 14.00 -19.09 15.74
C GLU A 272 14.15 -20.46 16.38
N GLY A 273 14.33 -20.55 17.70
CA GLY A 273 14.42 -21.82 18.42
C GLY A 273 13.14 -22.68 18.41
N MET A 274 12.00 -22.08 17.97
CA MET A 274 10.73 -22.78 17.78
C MET A 274 10.48 -23.19 16.33
N ASN A 275 11.39 -22.86 15.41
CA ASN A 275 11.27 -23.12 13.98
C ASN A 275 12.20 -24.26 13.55
N ALA A 276 11.79 -25.00 12.51
CA ALA A 276 12.71 -25.83 11.74
C ALA A 276 13.64 -24.94 10.89
N ASN A 277 14.82 -25.44 10.60
CA ASN A 277 15.70 -24.78 9.63
C ASN A 277 15.16 -24.96 8.20
N ASN A 278 15.65 -24.15 7.27
CA ASN A 278 15.37 -24.33 5.85
C ASN A 278 16.01 -25.62 5.34
N TRP A 279 15.28 -26.42 4.56
CA TRP A 279 15.75 -27.71 4.05
C TRP A 279 17.05 -27.57 3.25
N PHE A 280 17.19 -26.55 2.40
CA PHE A 280 18.41 -26.30 1.62
C PHE A 280 19.60 -25.91 2.53
N ALA A 281 19.34 -25.20 3.63
CA ALA A 281 20.35 -24.90 4.63
C ALA A 281 20.83 -26.16 5.35
N ASP A 282 19.92 -27.09 5.65
CA ASP A 282 20.28 -28.39 6.24
C ASP A 282 21.09 -29.24 5.28
N GLN A 283 20.80 -29.22 3.97
CA GLN A 283 21.62 -29.88 2.97
C GLN A 283 23.02 -29.26 2.87
N ALA A 284 23.14 -27.95 2.88
CA ALA A 284 24.44 -27.26 2.89
C ALA A 284 25.25 -27.60 4.17
N ASN A 285 24.59 -27.65 5.31
CA ASN A 285 25.20 -28.05 6.59
C ASN A 285 25.58 -29.51 6.64
N ALA A 286 24.89 -30.40 5.91
CA ALA A 286 25.28 -31.79 5.77
C ALA A 286 26.61 -31.94 5.00
N ALA A 287 26.83 -31.08 3.99
CA ALA A 287 28.08 -31.04 3.23
C ALA A 287 29.21 -30.32 3.99
N THR A 288 28.89 -29.23 4.66
CA THR A 288 29.85 -28.37 5.42
C THR A 288 29.22 -27.97 6.75
N PRO A 289 29.43 -28.73 7.83
CA PRO A 289 28.80 -28.50 9.12
C PRO A 289 28.97 -27.08 9.64
N GLY A 290 27.86 -26.45 10.02
CA GLY A 290 27.85 -25.10 10.58
C GLY A 290 28.05 -23.96 9.58
N SER A 291 28.10 -24.24 8.28
CA SER A 291 28.27 -23.22 7.24
C SER A 291 27.08 -22.27 7.14
N VAL A 292 25.87 -22.74 7.41
CA VAL A 292 24.63 -21.95 7.34
C VAL A 292 23.86 -22.05 8.66
N PRO A 293 24.02 -21.10 9.58
CA PRO A 293 23.24 -21.08 10.81
C PRO A 293 21.77 -20.81 10.52
N ILE A 294 20.88 -21.22 11.44
CA ILE A 294 19.45 -20.88 11.37
C ILE A 294 19.29 -19.37 11.32
N ALA A 295 18.50 -18.88 10.37
CA ALA A 295 18.23 -17.46 10.25
C ALA A 295 17.49 -16.95 11.49
N LEU A 296 17.94 -15.81 12.03
CA LEU A 296 17.32 -15.19 13.18
C LEU A 296 15.88 -14.77 12.85
N TYR A 297 14.95 -15.29 13.63
CA TYR A 297 13.52 -15.04 13.49
C TYR A 297 12.93 -14.67 14.85
N ARG A 298 12.82 -13.38 15.14
CA ARG A 298 12.36 -12.89 16.44
C ARG A 298 11.28 -11.88 16.26
N TYR A 299 10.13 -12.14 16.85
CA TYR A 299 9.02 -11.21 16.93
C TYR A 299 8.71 -10.93 18.39
N ASN A 300 8.78 -9.66 18.79
CA ASN A 300 8.33 -9.17 20.08
C ASN A 300 7.40 -8.00 19.81
N TYR A 301 6.09 -8.26 19.90
CA TYR A 301 5.06 -7.25 19.76
C TYR A 301 4.50 -6.93 21.12
N ILE A 302 4.61 -5.66 21.52
CA ILE A 302 4.07 -5.16 22.78
C ILE A 302 3.10 -4.06 22.43
N GLY A 303 1.82 -4.24 22.78
CA GLY A 303 0.77 -3.29 22.53
C GLY A 303 -0.09 -3.04 23.76
N TYR A 304 -0.63 -1.85 23.84
CA TYR A 304 -1.66 -1.49 24.80
C TYR A 304 -2.66 -0.53 24.18
N GLN A 305 -3.87 -0.56 24.70
CA GLN A 305 -4.92 0.35 24.30
C GLN A 305 -5.80 0.69 25.47
N VAL A 306 -6.35 1.89 25.46
CA VAL A 306 -7.32 2.38 26.44
C VAL A 306 -8.34 3.26 25.76
N GLY A 307 -9.59 3.10 26.12
CA GLY A 307 -10.69 3.95 25.68
C GLY A 307 -11.64 4.24 26.83
N GLY A 308 -12.35 5.35 26.72
CA GLY A 308 -13.31 5.73 27.75
C GLY A 308 -13.86 7.14 27.56
N PRO A 309 -14.65 7.62 28.51
CA PRO A 309 -15.25 8.94 28.44
C PRO A 309 -14.28 10.03 28.92
N ILE A 310 -14.13 11.09 28.13
CA ILE A 310 -13.66 12.40 28.63
C ILE A 310 -14.83 13.06 29.38
N LYS A 311 -16.04 12.96 28.80
CA LYS A 311 -17.28 13.38 29.42
C LYS A 311 -18.39 12.41 29.00
N LYS A 312 -19.01 11.73 29.96
CA LYS A 312 -20.09 10.76 29.71
C LYS A 312 -21.18 11.35 28.82
N ASN A 313 -21.68 10.55 27.87
CA ASN A 313 -22.69 10.87 26.87
C ASN A 313 -22.34 12.04 25.96
N LYS A 314 -21.06 12.50 25.92
CA LYS A 314 -20.67 13.69 25.15
C LYS A 314 -19.32 13.61 24.47
N ALA A 315 -18.29 13.15 25.15
CA ALA A 315 -16.93 13.15 24.61
C ALA A 315 -16.18 11.88 25.02
N TYR A 316 -15.55 11.26 24.05
CA TYR A 316 -14.87 9.99 24.22
C TYR A 316 -13.50 10.02 23.57
N PHE A 317 -12.60 9.19 24.08
CA PHE A 317 -11.30 8.97 23.46
C PHE A 317 -10.99 7.48 23.35
N PHE A 318 -10.18 7.15 22.38
CA PHE A 318 -9.51 5.86 22.25
C PHE A 318 -8.06 6.13 21.88
N TRP A 319 -7.15 5.53 22.63
CA TRP A 319 -5.72 5.57 22.40
C TRP A 319 -5.19 4.15 22.34
N GLY A 320 -4.33 3.87 21.34
CA GLY A 320 -3.63 2.60 21.21
C GLY A 320 -2.22 2.83 20.72
N GLN A 321 -1.31 1.98 21.18
CA GLN A 321 0.07 1.98 20.74
C GLN A 321 0.60 0.56 20.68
N GLU A 322 1.33 0.22 19.61
CA GLU A 322 1.97 -1.07 19.44
C GLU A 322 3.42 -0.88 18.99
N TYR A 323 4.33 -1.59 19.61
CA TYR A 323 5.75 -1.66 19.29
C TYR A 323 6.07 -3.02 18.70
N TYR A 324 6.62 -3.01 17.51
CA TYR A 324 7.15 -4.17 16.81
C TYR A 324 8.68 -4.17 16.94
N ARG A 325 9.21 -5.22 17.54
CA ARG A 325 10.65 -5.50 17.62
C ARG A 325 10.88 -6.82 16.92
N GLN A 326 11.28 -6.73 15.65
CA GLN A 326 11.33 -7.91 14.81
C GLN A 326 12.67 -8.04 14.09
N LEU A 327 13.15 -9.29 14.02
CA LEU A 327 14.17 -9.76 13.11
C LEU A 327 13.50 -10.77 12.18
N ILE A 328 13.54 -10.51 10.89
CA ILE A 328 12.83 -11.28 9.86
C ILE A 328 13.84 -11.88 8.91
N PRO A 329 13.79 -13.19 8.62
CA PRO A 329 14.59 -13.79 7.56
C PRO A 329 14.31 -13.15 6.21
N THR A 330 15.33 -12.94 5.40
CA THR A 330 15.21 -12.30 4.07
C THR A 330 14.65 -13.22 2.99
N GLY A 331 14.26 -14.43 3.33
CA GLY A 331 13.77 -15.44 2.41
C GLY A 331 14.45 -16.79 2.65
N GLY A 332 14.79 -17.49 1.57
CA GLY A 332 15.46 -18.78 1.61
C GLY A 332 16.97 -18.69 1.82
N LEU A 333 17.63 -19.78 1.48
CA LEU A 333 19.08 -19.84 1.41
C LEU A 333 19.57 -19.14 0.13
N ASP A 334 20.37 -18.10 0.30
CA ASP A 334 21.08 -17.45 -0.80
C ASP A 334 22.44 -18.13 -1.01
N GLN A 335 22.73 -18.52 -2.24
CA GLN A 335 23.95 -19.22 -2.61
C GLN A 335 24.63 -18.55 -3.80
N PHE A 336 25.93 -18.24 -3.66
CA PHE A 336 26.71 -17.53 -4.66
C PHE A 336 28.13 -18.06 -4.80
N ARG A 337 28.77 -17.66 -5.90
CA ARG A 337 30.21 -17.81 -6.11
C ARG A 337 30.89 -16.47 -5.77
N THR A 338 31.32 -16.30 -4.51
CA THR A 338 32.07 -15.12 -4.08
C THR A 338 33.57 -15.24 -4.34
N PRO A 339 34.32 -14.11 -4.50
CA PRO A 339 35.74 -14.17 -4.77
C PRO A 339 36.51 -14.68 -3.55
N THR A 340 37.40 -15.64 -3.74
CA THR A 340 38.31 -16.16 -2.72
C THR A 340 39.36 -15.11 -2.34
N ALA A 341 40.07 -15.32 -1.23
CA ALA A 341 41.14 -14.41 -0.83
C ALA A 341 42.27 -14.31 -1.89
N LEU A 342 42.54 -15.39 -2.59
CA LEU A 342 43.53 -15.44 -3.68
C LEU A 342 43.04 -14.71 -4.94
N GLU A 343 41.81 -14.96 -5.37
CA GLU A 343 41.24 -14.34 -6.55
C GLU A 343 41.18 -12.81 -6.42
N ARG A 344 40.96 -12.26 -5.19
CA ARG A 344 40.95 -10.81 -4.92
C ARG A 344 42.29 -10.13 -5.24
N VAL A 345 43.37 -10.86 -5.17
CA VAL A 345 44.73 -10.37 -5.45
C VAL A 345 45.32 -10.87 -6.76
N GLY A 346 44.48 -11.46 -7.63
CA GLY A 346 44.89 -11.92 -8.96
C GLY A 346 45.45 -13.33 -9.03
N ASP A 347 45.39 -14.08 -7.93
CA ASP A 347 45.85 -15.49 -7.94
C ASP A 347 44.65 -16.43 -8.19
N PHE A 348 44.56 -16.95 -9.40
CA PHE A 348 43.54 -17.89 -9.87
C PHE A 348 44.06 -19.33 -9.90
N SER A 349 45.19 -19.66 -9.28
CA SER A 349 45.81 -20.97 -9.33
C SER A 349 44.93 -22.09 -8.75
N GLN A 350 43.93 -21.78 -7.94
CA GLN A 350 43.02 -22.75 -7.35
C GLN A 350 41.67 -22.84 -8.09
N THR A 351 41.45 -22.06 -9.17
CA THR A 351 40.25 -22.20 -9.99
C THR A 351 40.47 -23.25 -11.10
N PRO A 352 39.43 -23.92 -11.55
CA PRO A 352 39.54 -24.85 -12.68
C PRO A 352 39.65 -24.13 -14.03
N PHE A 353 39.46 -22.81 -14.07
CA PHE A 353 39.44 -22.03 -15.29
C PHE A 353 40.81 -21.47 -15.59
N THR A 354 41.32 -21.70 -16.82
CA THR A 354 42.58 -21.09 -17.28
C THR A 354 42.33 -19.61 -17.60
N ILE A 355 43.10 -18.71 -17.01
CA ILE A 355 43.02 -17.27 -17.26
C ILE A 355 44.01 -16.85 -18.32
N TYR A 356 43.53 -16.27 -19.41
CA TYR A 356 44.30 -15.77 -20.54
C TYR A 356 44.59 -14.28 -20.40
N ASN A 357 45.77 -13.88 -20.84
CA ASN A 357 46.14 -12.48 -20.95
C ASN A 357 45.52 -11.87 -22.23
N PRO A 358 44.59 -10.91 -22.11
CA PRO A 358 43.94 -10.32 -23.29
C PRO A 358 44.90 -9.66 -24.30
N ALA A 359 46.06 -9.21 -23.85
CA ALA A 359 47.05 -8.54 -24.72
C ALA A 359 47.89 -9.55 -25.55
N THR A 360 48.07 -10.77 -25.07
CA THR A 360 48.94 -11.74 -25.73
C THR A 360 48.20 -12.97 -26.26
N GLY A 361 46.99 -13.21 -25.77
CA GLY A 361 46.21 -14.42 -26.06
C GLY A 361 46.78 -15.69 -25.41
N LEU A 362 47.76 -15.57 -24.52
CA LEU A 362 48.39 -16.70 -23.83
C LEU A 362 47.92 -16.82 -22.38
N PRO A 363 47.89 -18.03 -21.83
CA PRO A 363 47.60 -18.23 -20.39
C PRO A 363 48.59 -17.45 -19.51
N PHE A 364 48.08 -16.86 -18.41
CA PHE A 364 48.95 -16.29 -17.40
C PHE A 364 49.79 -17.39 -16.71
N PRO A 365 51.13 -17.19 -16.52
CA PRO A 365 52.01 -18.16 -15.84
C PRO A 365 51.46 -18.51 -14.44
N GLY A 366 51.29 -19.85 -14.21
CA GLY A 366 50.76 -20.34 -12.95
C GLY A 366 49.31 -19.88 -12.66
N ASN A 367 48.57 -19.41 -13.68
CA ASN A 367 47.23 -18.88 -13.56
C ASN A 367 47.14 -17.65 -12.64
N LYS A 368 48.19 -16.81 -12.66
CA LYS A 368 48.31 -15.60 -11.77
C LYS A 368 48.51 -14.35 -12.59
N ILE A 369 47.74 -13.35 -12.28
CA ILE A 369 47.94 -11.96 -12.76
C ILE A 369 48.96 -11.33 -11.82
N ASP A 370 50.19 -11.12 -12.28
CA ASP A 370 51.21 -10.42 -11.48
C ASP A 370 51.05 -8.89 -11.64
N PRO A 371 50.62 -8.19 -10.56
CA PRO A 371 50.42 -6.78 -10.64
C PRO A 371 51.69 -5.97 -10.94
N SER A 372 52.87 -6.51 -10.70
CA SER A 372 54.15 -5.85 -10.99
C SER A 372 54.40 -5.69 -12.50
N THR A 373 53.76 -6.54 -13.33
CA THR A 373 53.87 -6.50 -14.78
C THR A 373 52.91 -5.52 -15.46
N LEU A 374 51.96 -4.98 -14.71
CA LEU A 374 50.97 -4.04 -15.21
C LEU A 374 51.54 -2.62 -15.30
N ASN A 375 51.14 -1.87 -16.33
CA ASN A 375 51.44 -0.46 -16.39
C ASN A 375 50.71 0.33 -15.28
N ALA A 376 51.08 1.61 -15.07
CA ALA A 376 50.54 2.41 -13.98
C ALA A 376 49.01 2.56 -14.00
N ALA A 377 48.40 2.68 -15.21
CA ALA A 377 46.94 2.79 -15.34
C ALA A 377 46.26 1.47 -15.03
N GLN A 378 46.75 0.36 -15.56
CA GLN A 378 46.25 -0.99 -15.26
C GLN A 378 46.41 -1.35 -13.80
N ARG A 379 47.53 -0.98 -13.16
CA ARG A 379 47.78 -1.17 -11.75
C ARG A 379 46.77 -0.41 -10.89
N ASN A 380 46.45 0.84 -11.24
CA ASN A 380 45.45 1.60 -10.54
C ASN A 380 44.06 0.94 -10.61
N VAL A 381 43.65 0.42 -11.77
CA VAL A 381 42.40 -0.33 -11.94
C VAL A 381 42.43 -1.59 -11.08
N PHE A 382 43.51 -2.37 -11.17
CA PHE A 382 43.68 -3.59 -10.40
C PHE A 382 43.50 -3.35 -8.89
N ASP A 383 44.20 -2.33 -8.36
CA ASP A 383 44.17 -2.00 -6.92
C ASP A 383 42.76 -1.57 -6.46
N ASN A 384 42.01 -0.80 -7.29
CA ASN A 384 40.66 -0.39 -6.99
C ASN A 384 39.66 -1.55 -7.06
N VAL A 385 39.76 -2.40 -8.08
CA VAL A 385 38.90 -3.59 -8.22
C VAL A 385 39.21 -4.61 -7.12
N SER A 386 40.48 -4.81 -6.76
CA SER A 386 40.87 -5.66 -5.62
C SER A 386 40.20 -5.23 -4.32
N LYS A 387 40.16 -3.90 -4.04
CA LYS A 387 39.41 -3.36 -2.90
C LYS A 387 37.91 -3.63 -3.03
N LEU A 388 37.34 -3.44 -4.23
CA LEU A 388 35.94 -3.71 -4.48
C LEU A 388 35.60 -5.20 -4.24
N LEU A 389 36.38 -6.13 -4.79
CA LEU A 389 36.19 -7.56 -4.57
C LEU A 389 36.38 -7.95 -3.09
N SER A 390 37.16 -7.19 -2.33
CA SER A 390 37.36 -7.40 -0.91
C SER A 390 36.14 -7.03 -0.05
N LEU A 391 35.17 -6.31 -0.62
CA LEU A 391 33.90 -6.02 0.05
C LEU A 391 32.95 -7.23 0.09
N TYR A 392 33.14 -8.21 -0.80
CA TYR A 392 32.35 -9.43 -0.79
C TYR A 392 32.75 -10.35 0.37
N SER A 393 31.80 -11.17 0.85
CA SER A 393 32.10 -12.19 1.86
C SER A 393 33.11 -13.21 1.34
N LEU A 394 33.95 -13.74 2.23
CA LEU A 394 34.80 -14.89 1.90
C LEU A 394 33.93 -16.14 1.76
N PRO A 395 34.36 -17.13 0.94
CA PRO A 395 33.71 -18.43 0.88
C PRO A 395 33.51 -19.08 2.25
N ASN A 396 32.34 -19.69 2.45
CA ASN A 396 32.01 -20.48 3.64
C ASN A 396 31.51 -21.89 3.31
N LEU A 397 31.45 -22.23 2.01
CA LEU A 397 31.12 -23.56 1.52
C LEU A 397 32.30 -24.18 0.75
N THR A 398 32.39 -25.51 0.80
CA THR A 398 33.23 -26.28 -0.13
C THR A 398 32.34 -26.67 -1.32
N PRO A 399 32.57 -26.13 -2.53
CA PRO A 399 31.75 -26.43 -3.69
C PRO A 399 31.96 -27.93 -4.08
N ALA A 400 30.88 -28.61 -4.45
CA ALA A 400 30.93 -29.99 -4.92
C ALA A 400 31.46 -30.10 -6.34
N SER A 401 31.24 -29.08 -7.17
CA SER A 401 31.77 -28.92 -8.51
C SER A 401 32.37 -27.54 -8.76
N ALA A 402 33.09 -27.40 -9.86
CA ALA A 402 33.71 -26.13 -10.24
C ALA A 402 32.73 -24.99 -10.49
N THR A 403 31.48 -25.32 -10.85
CA THR A 403 30.42 -24.38 -11.17
C THR A 403 29.44 -24.12 -9.99
N ASP A 404 29.66 -24.78 -8.85
CA ASP A 404 28.80 -24.61 -7.69
C ASP A 404 29.11 -23.33 -6.91
N SER A 405 28.15 -22.96 -6.07
CA SER A 405 28.32 -21.89 -5.09
C SER A 405 29.40 -22.25 -4.05
N ASN A 406 30.20 -21.25 -3.67
CA ASN A 406 31.19 -21.39 -2.57
C ASN A 406 30.79 -20.56 -1.34
N PHE A 407 29.65 -19.90 -1.39
CA PHE A 407 29.12 -19.10 -0.30
C PHE A 407 27.61 -19.31 -0.17
N ALA A 408 27.16 -19.49 1.06
CA ALA A 408 25.74 -19.51 1.37
C ALA A 408 25.44 -18.66 2.59
N THR A 409 24.27 -18.07 2.61
CA THR A 409 23.84 -17.25 3.74
C THR A 409 22.32 -17.28 3.91
N GLN A 410 21.88 -17.19 5.16
CA GLN A 410 20.50 -16.86 5.53
C GLN A 410 20.55 -15.61 6.41
N LEU A 411 20.13 -14.50 5.86
CA LEU A 411 20.19 -13.22 6.56
C LEU A 411 18.83 -12.87 7.17
N SER A 412 18.88 -12.01 8.17
CA SER A 412 17.70 -11.43 8.79
C SER A 412 17.85 -9.93 8.84
N TYR A 413 16.77 -9.21 8.61
CA TYR A 413 16.75 -7.76 8.75
C TYR A 413 15.99 -7.33 9.99
N SER A 414 16.41 -6.21 10.56
CA SER A 414 15.74 -5.58 11.69
C SER A 414 14.71 -4.60 11.17
N ASP A 415 13.47 -4.75 11.62
CA ASP A 415 12.35 -3.88 11.25
C ASP A 415 11.59 -3.41 12.51
N PRO A 416 12.18 -2.50 13.30
CA PRO A 416 11.47 -1.88 14.41
C PRO A 416 10.43 -0.90 13.89
N ARG A 417 9.19 -1.07 14.35
CA ARG A 417 8.07 -0.21 14.00
C ARG A 417 7.29 0.17 15.24
N ARG A 418 6.71 1.36 15.26
CA ARG A 418 5.74 1.81 16.24
C ARG A 418 4.50 2.30 15.52
N GLU A 419 3.36 1.82 15.96
CA GLU A 419 2.05 2.26 15.51
C GLU A 419 1.35 2.99 16.65
N ASP A 420 0.86 4.19 16.38
CA ASP A 420 0.08 5.01 17.30
C ASP A 420 -1.29 5.26 16.69
N ILE A 421 -2.36 5.14 17.48
CA ILE A 421 -3.70 5.57 17.09
C ILE A 421 -4.31 6.42 18.19
N LEU A 422 -4.90 7.55 17.80
CA LEU A 422 -5.75 8.39 18.64
C LEU A 422 -7.07 8.64 17.93
N ARG A 423 -8.17 8.38 18.60
CA ARG A 423 -9.49 8.77 18.15
C ARG A 423 -10.21 9.56 19.25
N LEU A 424 -10.85 10.65 18.84
CA LEU A 424 -11.66 11.50 19.68
C LEU A 424 -13.04 11.64 19.05
N ASP A 425 -14.07 11.28 19.78
CA ASP A 425 -15.48 11.42 19.38
C ASP A 425 -16.14 12.46 20.26
N TYR A 426 -16.87 13.41 19.66
CA TYR A 426 -17.49 14.53 20.37
C TYR A 426 -18.88 14.83 19.85
N GLN A 427 -19.89 14.68 20.74
CA GLN A 427 -21.25 15.14 20.51
C GLN A 427 -21.32 16.63 20.82
N ILE A 428 -21.20 17.48 19.81
CA ILE A 428 -21.19 18.95 19.95
C ILE A 428 -22.53 19.39 20.54
N ASN A 429 -23.63 18.94 19.92
CA ASN A 429 -25.01 19.12 20.36
C ASN A 429 -25.88 17.98 19.79
N GLU A 430 -27.17 17.99 19.99
CA GLU A 430 -28.10 16.95 19.52
C GLU A 430 -28.08 16.74 18.00
N ARG A 431 -27.69 17.77 17.23
CA ARG A 431 -27.66 17.74 15.76
C ARG A 431 -26.29 17.49 15.18
N ASN A 432 -25.22 17.79 15.90
CA ASN A 432 -23.86 17.80 15.36
C ASN A 432 -22.98 16.86 16.16
N ARG A 433 -22.38 15.90 15.46
CA ARG A 433 -21.38 15.00 15.98
C ARG A 433 -20.10 15.12 15.15
N PHE A 434 -18.98 15.16 15.83
CA PHE A 434 -17.65 15.21 15.24
C PHE A 434 -16.82 14.05 15.72
N PHE A 435 -15.98 13.46 14.85
CA PHE A 435 -14.85 12.68 15.30
C PHE A 435 -13.57 13.06 14.53
N GLY A 436 -12.44 12.86 15.21
CA GLY A 436 -11.12 12.94 14.61
C GLY A 436 -10.31 11.67 14.96
N ARG A 437 -9.68 11.05 13.97
CA ARG A 437 -8.80 9.91 14.17
C ARG A 437 -7.46 10.15 13.48
N TRP A 438 -6.37 9.95 14.22
CA TRP A 438 -5.00 9.99 13.74
C TRP A 438 -4.32 8.64 13.94
N VAL A 439 -3.69 8.14 12.88
CA VAL A 439 -2.80 6.97 12.91
C VAL A 439 -1.43 7.42 12.48
N ASN A 440 -0.39 6.95 13.15
CA ASN A 440 1.00 7.21 12.84
C ASN A 440 1.81 5.93 12.87
N ASN A 441 2.64 5.74 11.84
CA ASN A 441 3.62 4.68 11.81
C ASN A 441 5.02 5.31 11.79
N ALA A 442 5.84 4.93 12.76
CA ALA A 442 7.25 5.25 12.78
C ALA A 442 8.03 3.96 12.51
N GLU A 443 8.54 3.85 11.30
CA GLU A 443 9.26 2.67 10.82
C GLU A 443 10.68 3.03 10.39
N GLN A 444 11.64 2.23 10.81
CA GLN A 444 13.02 2.29 10.36
C GLN A 444 13.56 0.87 10.25
N SER A 445 13.61 0.33 9.05
CA SER A 445 14.17 -1.00 8.84
C SER A 445 15.65 -0.92 8.42
N THR A 446 16.43 -1.88 8.92
CA THR A 446 17.82 -2.09 8.49
C THR A 446 17.86 -3.43 7.76
N SER A 447 17.97 -3.38 6.46
CA SER A 447 17.97 -4.57 5.62
C SER A 447 19.36 -4.88 5.11
N PRO A 448 19.87 -6.08 5.32
CA PRO A 448 21.04 -6.57 4.60
C PRO A 448 20.71 -6.93 3.15
N MET A 449 19.45 -7.18 2.81
CA MET A 449 18.99 -7.53 1.47
C MET A 449 17.63 -6.89 1.17
N GLN A 450 17.45 -6.57 -0.05
CA GLN A 450 16.28 -6.40 -0.90
C GLN A 450 14.95 -5.97 -0.30
N THR A 451 14.53 -4.79 -0.70
CA THR A 451 13.15 -4.49 -1.07
C THR A 451 13.21 -3.72 -2.39
N TRP A 452 12.45 -4.12 -3.40
CA TRP A 452 12.36 -3.44 -4.70
C TRP A 452 13.69 -3.33 -5.48
N ASN A 453 14.44 -4.41 -5.66
CA ASN A 453 15.72 -4.43 -6.37
C ASN A 453 16.80 -3.50 -5.79
N LEU A 454 16.66 -3.05 -4.55
CA LEU A 454 17.69 -2.34 -3.83
C LEU A 454 18.44 -3.35 -2.95
N ASN A 455 19.25 -4.18 -3.57
CA ASN A 455 20.11 -5.14 -2.86
C ASN A 455 21.23 -4.38 -2.15
N CYS A 456 20.90 -3.86 -0.99
CA CYS A 456 21.93 -3.41 -0.10
C CYS A 456 22.48 -4.62 0.65
N MET A 457 23.11 -5.63 -0.04
CA MET A 457 24.18 -6.28 0.65
C MET A 457 24.09 -7.69 1.21
N GLY A 458 23.35 -8.58 0.65
CA GLY A 458 23.49 -9.99 1.05
C GLY A 458 24.89 -10.54 0.83
N GLN A 459 25.64 -9.93 -0.07
CA GLN A 459 26.89 -10.45 -0.56
C GLN A 459 28.11 -9.58 -0.25
N LEU A 460 27.87 -8.31 0.06
CA LEU A 460 28.93 -7.38 0.46
C LEU A 460 28.97 -7.26 1.99
N GLN A 461 30.13 -7.46 2.59
CA GLN A 461 30.34 -7.21 4.04
C GLN A 461 30.45 -5.72 4.31
N LEU A 462 29.41 -4.95 4.02
CA LEU A 462 29.40 -3.53 4.39
C LEU A 462 28.80 -3.37 5.79
N PRO A 463 29.53 -2.86 6.76
CA PRO A 463 29.02 -2.65 8.11
C PRO A 463 27.76 -1.79 8.12
N GLY A 464 26.71 -2.25 8.78
CA GLY A 464 25.49 -1.48 9.02
C GLY A 464 24.40 -1.60 7.96
N GLY A 465 24.61 -2.28 6.84
CA GLY A 465 23.58 -2.51 5.82
C GLY A 465 22.98 -1.23 5.23
N CYS A 466 21.76 -1.32 4.70
CA CYS A 466 20.97 -0.19 4.28
C CYS A 466 19.85 0.10 5.26
N VAL A 467 19.48 1.36 5.36
CA VAL A 467 18.36 1.83 6.17
C VAL A 467 17.24 2.31 5.26
N ASN A 468 16.03 1.83 5.54
CA ASN A 468 14.80 2.43 5.07
C ASN A 468 14.13 3.17 6.23
N ASN A 469 13.90 4.46 6.04
CA ASN A 469 13.07 5.26 6.95
C ASN A 469 11.73 5.51 6.25
N ALA A 470 10.64 5.02 6.83
CA ALA A 470 9.31 5.11 6.26
C ALA A 470 8.28 5.71 7.25
N PRO A 471 8.46 6.96 7.71
CA PRO A 471 7.46 7.60 8.54
C PRO A 471 6.20 7.89 7.73
N SER A 472 5.06 7.53 8.29
CA SER A 472 3.77 7.74 7.65
C SER A 472 2.68 8.06 8.67
N TRP A 473 1.63 8.76 8.22
CA TRP A 473 0.47 9.03 9.05
C TRP A 473 -0.78 9.24 8.18
N ASN A 474 -1.93 8.98 8.79
CA ASN A 474 -3.24 9.19 8.20
C ASN A 474 -4.15 9.86 9.24
N LEU A 475 -4.88 10.88 8.82
CA LEU A 475 -5.86 11.59 9.63
C LEU A 475 -7.24 11.43 8.97
N ALA A 476 -8.27 11.20 9.76
CA ALA A 476 -9.65 11.33 9.34
C ALA A 476 -10.35 12.32 10.27
N LEU A 477 -11.02 13.30 9.69
CA LEU A 477 -11.88 14.25 10.37
C LEU A 477 -13.28 14.11 9.76
N ASP A 478 -14.28 13.96 10.58
CA ASP A 478 -15.66 13.76 10.15
C ASP A 478 -16.65 14.55 10.99
N LEU A 479 -17.60 15.19 10.33
CA LEU A 479 -18.67 15.93 10.94
C LEU A 479 -20.02 15.46 10.37
N VAL A 480 -20.87 14.90 11.22
CA VAL A 480 -22.25 14.54 10.89
C VAL A 480 -23.21 15.59 11.44
N THR A 481 -24.03 16.15 10.57
CA THR A 481 -25.05 17.15 10.91
C THR A 481 -26.46 16.62 10.60
N THR A 482 -27.31 16.54 11.59
CA THR A 482 -28.74 16.30 11.43
C THR A 482 -29.46 17.60 11.17
N ILE A 483 -29.73 17.91 9.91
CA ILE A 483 -30.41 19.15 9.50
C ILE A 483 -31.88 19.09 9.93
N THR A 484 -32.56 17.98 9.59
CA THR A 484 -33.88 17.60 10.06
C THR A 484 -33.89 16.11 10.42
N PRO A 485 -34.90 15.56 11.08
CA PRO A 485 -34.98 14.11 11.35
C PRO A 485 -34.83 13.23 10.10
N THR A 486 -35.15 13.75 8.91
CA THR A 486 -35.09 13.04 7.63
C THR A 486 -33.99 13.51 6.69
N LEU A 487 -33.26 14.59 7.02
CA LEU A 487 -32.20 15.15 6.20
C LEU A 487 -30.90 15.27 7.00
N LEU A 488 -29.89 14.58 6.55
CA LEU A 488 -28.56 14.55 7.17
C LEU A 488 -27.51 14.96 6.18
N ASN A 489 -26.43 15.51 6.70
CA ASN A 489 -25.21 15.78 5.98
C ASN A 489 -24.02 15.22 6.77
N GLU A 490 -23.06 14.68 6.06
CA GLU A 490 -21.82 14.11 6.62
C GLU A 490 -20.62 14.61 5.82
N VAL A 491 -19.63 15.22 6.49
CA VAL A 491 -18.44 15.87 5.92
C VAL A 491 -17.19 15.18 6.41
N SER A 492 -16.29 14.73 5.53
CA SER A 492 -14.98 14.28 5.95
C SER A 492 -13.81 14.83 5.14
N VAL A 493 -12.67 14.93 5.81
CA VAL A 493 -11.37 15.27 5.22
C VAL A 493 -10.34 14.26 5.71
N GLY A 494 -9.62 13.67 4.77
CA GLY A 494 -8.67 12.60 5.03
C GLY A 494 -7.28 12.84 4.42
N PRO A 495 -6.38 13.61 5.06
CA PRO A 495 -5.00 13.65 4.61
C PRO A 495 -4.22 12.40 5.04
N SER A 496 -3.46 11.85 4.08
CA SER A 496 -2.55 10.72 4.26
C SER A 496 -1.17 11.07 3.75
N VAL A 497 -0.15 10.73 4.49
CA VAL A 497 1.25 11.02 4.14
C VAL A 497 2.11 9.79 4.34
N THR A 498 2.88 9.44 3.32
CA THR A 498 3.93 8.44 3.40
C THR A 498 5.22 9.04 2.86
N ARG A 499 6.30 8.83 3.57
CA ARG A 499 7.64 9.16 3.11
C ARG A 499 8.50 7.92 3.18
N SER A 500 9.43 7.79 2.26
CA SER A 500 10.42 6.74 2.31
C SER A 500 11.74 7.26 1.81
N SER A 501 12.79 6.84 2.48
CA SER A 501 14.16 7.11 2.06
C SER A 501 15.02 5.87 2.30
N TRP A 502 15.77 5.51 1.28
CA TRP A 502 16.66 4.35 1.27
C TRP A 502 18.09 4.80 1.06
N GLY A 503 19.02 4.22 1.77
CA GLY A 503 20.42 4.51 1.59
C GLY A 503 21.33 3.69 2.49
N GLY A 504 22.62 3.72 2.18
CA GLY A 504 23.65 3.11 3.02
C GLY A 504 23.79 3.80 4.38
N THR A 505 24.07 3.02 5.39
CA THR A 505 24.30 3.50 6.75
C THR A 505 25.66 4.18 6.84
N ASN A 506 25.70 5.38 7.41
CA ASN A 506 26.96 6.09 7.63
C ASN A 506 27.87 6.25 6.39
N GLY A 507 27.26 6.24 5.19
CA GLY A 507 27.98 6.34 3.93
C GLY A 507 28.84 5.11 3.59
N ASN A 508 28.49 3.94 4.12
CA ASN A 508 29.18 2.67 3.83
C ASN A 508 29.19 2.32 2.33
N LEU A 509 28.20 2.79 1.55
CA LEU A 509 28.19 2.66 0.11
C LEU A 509 29.09 3.65 -0.63
N SER A 510 29.72 4.60 0.07
CA SER A 510 30.58 5.59 -0.56
C SER A 510 31.86 4.95 -1.11
N ILE A 511 32.14 5.16 -2.41
CA ILE A 511 33.41 4.74 -3.02
C ILE A 511 34.60 5.30 -2.28
N GLY A 512 34.57 6.61 -1.94
CA GLY A 512 35.67 7.29 -1.23
C GLY A 512 35.95 6.72 0.17
N LYS A 513 34.90 6.39 0.95
CA LYS A 513 35.07 5.75 2.27
C LYS A 513 35.68 4.35 2.19
N ASN A 514 35.42 3.64 1.10
CA ASN A 514 36.00 2.32 0.86
C ASN A 514 37.37 2.40 0.18
N GLY A 515 37.92 3.61 0.00
CA GLY A 515 39.22 3.84 -0.63
C GLY A 515 39.24 3.44 -2.10
N ILE A 516 38.09 3.46 -2.76
CA ILE A 516 37.89 3.10 -4.18
C ILE A 516 37.82 4.40 -5.00
N SER A 517 38.48 4.41 -6.14
CA SER A 517 38.42 5.51 -7.11
C SER A 517 38.11 4.93 -8.49
N LEU A 518 36.89 5.13 -8.94
CA LEU A 518 36.43 4.71 -10.28
C LEU A 518 36.07 5.93 -11.12
N PRO A 519 36.43 5.97 -12.42
CA PRO A 519 36.00 7.02 -13.29
C PRO A 519 34.49 6.94 -13.53
N MET A 520 33.86 8.11 -13.57
CA MET A 520 32.44 8.26 -13.92
C MET A 520 32.35 9.03 -15.24
N LEU A 521 31.47 8.58 -16.13
CA LEU A 521 31.20 9.32 -17.39
C LEU A 521 30.49 10.64 -17.07
N TYR A 522 29.60 10.63 -16.11
CA TYR A 522 28.83 11.80 -15.69
C TYR A 522 28.98 12.04 -14.19
N PRO A 523 29.45 13.20 -13.76
CA PRO A 523 29.52 13.57 -12.34
C PRO A 523 28.13 13.98 -11.83
N VAL A 524 27.22 13.05 -11.66
CA VAL A 524 25.85 13.31 -11.19
C VAL A 524 25.82 13.32 -9.66
N PRO A 525 25.70 14.47 -8.98
CA PRO A 525 25.56 14.47 -7.52
C PRO A 525 24.25 13.79 -7.07
N PRO A 526 24.28 12.98 -6.01
CA PRO A 526 25.41 12.60 -5.17
C PRO A 526 26.08 11.28 -5.57
N SER A 527 26.54 11.15 -6.83
CA SER A 527 27.18 9.95 -7.38
C SER A 527 28.51 9.63 -6.66
N THR A 528 28.42 9.24 -5.41
CA THR A 528 29.57 8.82 -4.59
C THR A 528 29.39 7.37 -4.10
N SER A 529 28.34 6.70 -4.53
CA SER A 529 28.07 5.30 -4.17
C SER A 529 28.84 4.34 -5.09
N ILE A 530 29.12 3.16 -4.55
CA ILE A 530 29.67 2.05 -5.33
C ILE A 530 28.72 1.78 -6.51
N PRO A 531 29.24 1.63 -7.76
CA PRO A 531 28.42 1.28 -8.91
C PRO A 531 27.85 -0.13 -8.79
N ASP A 532 26.83 -0.41 -9.55
CA ASP A 532 26.31 -1.76 -9.69
C ASP A 532 27.32 -2.65 -10.40
N MET A 533 27.48 -3.87 -9.91
CA MET A 533 28.43 -4.86 -10.45
C MET A 533 27.67 -6.14 -10.78
N GLY A 534 27.45 -6.39 -12.06
CA GLY A 534 26.89 -7.63 -12.58
C GLY A 534 28.00 -8.52 -13.13
N PHE A 535 28.37 -9.57 -12.39
CA PHE A 535 29.31 -10.57 -12.87
C PHE A 535 28.54 -11.73 -13.51
N ASN A 536 29.06 -12.26 -14.62
CA ASN A 536 28.47 -13.43 -15.28
C ASN A 536 29.54 -14.25 -16.04
N GLY A 537 29.14 -15.38 -16.62
CA GLY A 537 30.00 -16.29 -17.35
C GLY A 537 30.34 -17.57 -16.57
N ASN A 538 30.98 -18.56 -17.25
CA ASN A 538 31.36 -19.87 -16.73
C ASN A 538 30.21 -20.67 -16.12
N ASN A 539 28.96 -20.32 -16.33
CA ASN A 539 27.78 -20.87 -15.64
C ASN A 539 27.87 -20.78 -14.10
N LEU A 540 28.62 -19.80 -13.60
CA LEU A 540 28.79 -19.58 -12.16
C LEU A 540 27.65 -18.71 -11.61
N PRO A 541 27.13 -19.02 -10.41
CA PRO A 541 26.12 -18.22 -9.74
C PRO A 541 26.77 -16.98 -9.06
N TYR A 542 27.25 -16.04 -9.87
CA TYR A 542 27.89 -14.83 -9.36
C TYR A 542 26.91 -13.98 -8.52
N PRO A 543 27.42 -13.28 -7.51
CA PRO A 543 26.63 -12.32 -6.76
C PRO A 543 26.24 -11.13 -7.63
N TRP A 544 25.03 -10.66 -7.44
CA TRP A 544 24.56 -9.43 -8.06
C TRP A 544 24.53 -8.32 -7.02
N SER A 545 25.09 -7.14 -7.33
CA SER A 545 24.98 -5.96 -6.50
C SER A 545 24.23 -4.87 -7.26
N TYR A 546 23.22 -4.25 -6.63
CA TYR A 546 22.37 -3.25 -7.25
C TYR A 546 22.23 -2.01 -6.36
N PHE A 547 22.93 -0.93 -6.71
CA PHE A 547 22.97 0.33 -5.95
C PHE A 547 22.54 1.54 -6.78
N GLY A 548 22.19 1.37 -8.05
CA GLY A 548 22.08 2.39 -9.08
C GLY A 548 21.27 3.62 -8.69
N ALA A 549 20.25 3.47 -7.87
CA ALA A 549 19.36 4.54 -7.44
C ALA A 549 19.66 5.10 -6.03
N ASN A 550 20.67 4.60 -5.31
CA ASN A 550 20.96 5.05 -3.95
C ASN A 550 21.67 6.42 -3.91
N PRO A 551 21.36 7.27 -2.91
CA PRO A 551 20.22 7.24 -2.00
C PRO A 551 18.91 7.54 -2.72
N TRP A 552 17.84 6.81 -2.42
CA TRP A 552 16.53 6.99 -3.04
C TRP A 552 15.54 7.59 -2.04
N PHE A 553 14.58 8.40 -2.51
CA PHE A 553 13.48 8.88 -1.68
C PHE A 553 12.17 9.01 -2.46
N GLN A 554 11.08 8.93 -1.74
CA GLN A 554 9.75 9.37 -2.17
C GLN A 554 9.03 10.10 -1.04
N ALA A 555 8.14 11.01 -1.43
CA ALA A 555 7.22 11.69 -0.54
C ALA A 555 5.83 11.70 -1.17
N ASN A 556 4.90 10.94 -0.60
CA ASN A 556 3.53 10.84 -1.08
C ASN A 556 2.58 11.54 -0.10
N THR A 557 1.67 12.33 -0.63
CA THR A 557 0.62 13.01 0.14
C THR A 557 -0.68 12.93 -0.64
N THR A 558 -1.69 12.34 -0.06
CA THR A 558 -3.05 12.28 -0.61
C THR A 558 -3.98 13.00 0.35
N ILE A 559 -4.86 13.83 -0.18
CA ILE A 559 -5.90 14.54 0.59
C ILE A 559 -7.23 14.21 -0.06
N ASP A 560 -8.08 13.56 0.69
CA ASP A 560 -9.45 13.27 0.31
C ASP A 560 -10.38 14.30 0.92
N PHE A 561 -11.37 14.63 0.16
CA PHE A 561 -12.48 15.45 0.59
C PHE A 561 -13.77 14.78 0.11
N ASN A 562 -14.71 14.57 1.01
CA ASN A 562 -15.96 13.91 0.69
C ASN A 562 -17.15 14.59 1.35
N ASP A 563 -18.33 14.57 0.69
CA ASP A 563 -19.62 15.11 1.12
C ASP A 563 -20.81 14.25 0.73
N ASN A 564 -21.64 13.90 1.67
CA ASN A 564 -22.85 13.13 1.41
C ASN A 564 -24.07 13.75 2.11
N VAL A 565 -25.10 13.94 1.34
CA VAL A 565 -26.45 14.27 1.82
C VAL A 565 -27.30 13.03 1.76
N THR A 566 -27.91 12.65 2.87
CA THR A 566 -28.92 11.59 2.94
C THR A 566 -30.26 12.20 3.24
N TRP A 567 -31.26 11.93 2.37
CA TRP A 567 -32.63 12.39 2.54
C TRP A 567 -33.59 11.20 2.52
N VAL A 568 -34.22 10.95 3.65
CA VAL A 568 -35.25 9.93 3.80
C VAL A 568 -36.62 10.56 3.50
N LYS A 569 -37.35 10.02 2.55
CA LYS A 569 -38.70 10.45 2.20
C LYS A 569 -39.58 9.23 1.97
N ASN A 570 -40.48 9.00 2.91
CA ASN A 570 -41.31 7.79 2.93
C ASN A 570 -40.43 6.52 2.85
N ASN A 571 -40.66 5.70 1.85
CA ASN A 571 -39.94 4.45 1.57
C ASN A 571 -38.69 4.63 0.67
N HIS A 572 -38.22 5.83 0.48
CA HIS A 572 -37.00 6.20 -0.28
C HIS A 572 -35.91 6.70 0.66
N ALA A 573 -34.69 6.21 0.45
CA ALA A 573 -33.47 6.77 1.04
C ALA A 573 -32.56 7.30 -0.06
N LEU A 574 -32.73 8.56 -0.38
CA LEU A 574 -31.97 9.27 -1.39
C LEU A 574 -30.60 9.68 -0.82
N LYS A 575 -29.54 9.42 -1.56
CA LYS A 575 -28.20 9.90 -1.24
C LYS A 575 -27.59 10.64 -2.43
N PHE A 576 -26.95 11.75 -2.14
CA PHE A 576 -26.18 12.53 -3.11
C PHE A 576 -24.81 12.81 -2.52
N GLY A 577 -23.76 12.76 -3.32
CA GLY A 577 -22.43 13.03 -2.80
C GLY A 577 -21.45 13.51 -3.84
N LEU A 578 -20.37 14.06 -3.31
CA LEU A 578 -19.22 14.55 -4.04
C LEU A 578 -17.95 13.98 -3.40
N PHE A 579 -17.00 13.57 -4.20
CA PHE A 579 -15.67 13.14 -3.81
C PHE A 579 -14.63 13.96 -4.57
N TYR A 580 -13.63 14.48 -3.87
CA TYR A 580 -12.47 15.10 -4.46
C TYR A 580 -11.20 14.55 -3.83
N GLN A 581 -10.25 14.12 -4.65
CA GLN A 581 -8.93 13.69 -4.19
C GLN A 581 -7.84 14.50 -4.87
N ARG A 582 -6.89 14.97 -4.06
CA ARG A 582 -5.64 15.57 -4.52
C ARG A 582 -4.47 14.75 -4.04
N SER A 583 -3.69 14.21 -4.97
CA SER A 583 -2.46 13.48 -4.64
C SER A 583 -1.21 14.19 -5.19
N ARG A 584 -0.14 14.09 -4.43
CA ARG A 584 1.20 14.59 -4.76
C ARG A 584 2.20 13.50 -4.42
N LYS A 585 3.03 13.13 -5.38
CA LYS A 585 4.13 12.19 -5.16
C LYS A 585 5.39 12.77 -5.78
N ASP A 586 6.37 13.07 -4.94
CA ASP A 586 7.69 13.51 -5.35
C ASP A 586 8.63 12.31 -5.16
N GLN A 587 9.26 11.86 -6.25
CA GLN A 587 10.04 10.63 -6.24
C GLN A 587 11.27 10.75 -7.13
N ILE A 588 12.42 10.29 -6.65
CA ILE A 588 13.61 10.14 -7.47
C ILE A 588 13.40 9.05 -8.51
N ALA A 589 13.84 9.32 -9.74
CA ALA A 589 13.88 8.35 -10.81
C ALA A 589 14.73 7.11 -10.44
N TRP A 590 14.28 5.96 -10.90
CA TRP A 590 15.12 4.78 -10.99
C TRP A 590 16.07 4.99 -12.18
N GLY A 591 17.36 5.02 -11.92
CA GLY A 591 18.34 5.17 -12.98
C GLY A 591 19.74 4.87 -12.44
N ASN A 592 20.60 4.35 -13.29
CA ASN A 592 21.98 4.00 -12.94
C ASN A 592 22.86 5.26 -12.79
N SER A 593 22.44 6.20 -11.93
CA SER A 593 23.21 7.44 -11.70
C SER A 593 24.58 7.16 -11.07
N ASN A 594 24.72 6.06 -10.33
CA ASN A 594 25.97 5.60 -9.77
C ASN A 594 26.80 4.75 -10.74
N GLY A 595 26.26 4.44 -11.93
CA GLY A 595 26.85 3.55 -12.92
C GLY A 595 26.59 2.08 -12.65
N GLN A 596 26.60 1.29 -13.71
CA GLN A 596 26.45 -0.17 -13.69
C GLN A 596 27.47 -0.81 -14.63
N TYR A 597 28.26 -1.73 -14.13
CA TYR A 597 29.16 -2.56 -14.91
C TYR A 597 28.55 -3.94 -15.13
N THR A 598 28.59 -4.42 -16.37
CA THR A 598 28.38 -5.83 -16.70
C THR A 598 29.73 -6.42 -17.06
N ILE A 599 30.18 -7.41 -16.33
CA ILE A 599 31.51 -8.01 -16.45
C ILE A 599 31.35 -9.52 -16.62
N ASP A 600 32.01 -10.04 -17.65
CA ASP A 600 31.99 -11.47 -17.96
C ASP A 600 33.42 -12.07 -18.02
N ASN A 601 33.48 -13.36 -18.28
CA ASN A 601 34.73 -14.08 -18.40
C ASN A 601 35.44 -13.90 -19.76
N CYS A 602 34.77 -13.29 -20.76
CA CYS A 602 35.18 -13.29 -22.15
C CYS A 602 36.60 -12.75 -22.37
N ALA A 603 36.88 -11.56 -21.82
CA ALA A 603 38.17 -10.88 -22.02
C ALA A 603 39.38 -11.73 -21.57
N THR A 604 39.18 -12.61 -20.60
CA THR A 604 40.22 -13.46 -20.04
C THR A 604 40.06 -14.94 -20.43
N SER A 605 39.18 -15.25 -21.39
CA SER A 605 38.97 -16.57 -21.96
C SER A 605 39.86 -16.87 -23.13
N SER A 606 39.87 -18.12 -23.62
CA SER A 606 40.54 -18.53 -24.85
C SER A 606 39.88 -17.97 -26.12
N ASP A 607 38.62 -17.51 -26.00
CA ASP A 607 37.84 -16.87 -27.08
C ASP A 607 37.30 -15.52 -26.64
N PRO A 608 38.15 -14.48 -26.60
CA PRO A 608 37.74 -13.14 -26.11
C PRO A 608 36.79 -12.40 -27.04
N VAL A 609 36.65 -12.79 -28.29
CA VAL A 609 35.81 -12.13 -29.31
C VAL A 609 34.45 -12.82 -29.44
N GLY A 610 34.46 -14.15 -29.61
CA GLY A 610 33.24 -14.95 -29.78
C GLY A 610 32.49 -15.17 -28.46
N CYS A 611 33.22 -15.09 -27.34
CA CYS A 611 32.66 -15.31 -25.98
C CYS A 611 31.88 -16.61 -25.84
N THR A 612 32.34 -17.66 -26.52
CA THR A 612 31.67 -18.98 -26.54
C THR A 612 32.30 -19.97 -25.54
N ASP A 613 33.52 -19.68 -25.04
CA ASP A 613 34.25 -20.56 -24.12
C ASP A 613 33.91 -20.25 -22.65
N ASN A 614 33.01 -21.06 -22.09
CA ASN A 614 32.68 -21.02 -20.67
C ASN A 614 33.64 -21.84 -19.79
N ASN A 615 34.66 -22.48 -20.36
CA ASN A 615 35.62 -23.31 -19.63
C ASN A 615 36.92 -22.57 -19.33
N SER A 616 37.06 -21.33 -19.79
CA SER A 616 38.25 -20.51 -19.51
C SER A 616 37.84 -19.06 -19.21
N GLY A 617 38.80 -18.25 -18.74
CA GLY A 617 38.53 -16.92 -18.26
C GLY A 617 37.73 -16.93 -16.98
N MET A 618 37.60 -15.76 -16.35
CA MET A 618 36.75 -15.55 -15.19
C MET A 618 36.38 -14.04 -15.06
N ALA A 619 35.11 -13.77 -14.71
CA ALA A 619 34.64 -12.38 -14.58
C ALA A 619 35.47 -11.55 -13.58
N TYR A 620 35.92 -12.15 -12.47
CA TYR A 620 36.79 -11.46 -11.50
C TYR A 620 38.18 -11.13 -12.09
N ALA A 621 38.71 -11.98 -12.94
CA ALA A 621 39.98 -11.75 -13.62
C ALA A 621 39.84 -10.62 -14.66
N SER A 622 38.75 -10.65 -15.45
CA SER A 622 38.41 -9.58 -16.40
C SER A 622 38.31 -8.24 -15.68
N ALA A 623 37.59 -8.21 -14.54
CA ALA A 623 37.42 -6.99 -13.74
C ALA A 623 38.76 -6.44 -13.23
N LEU A 624 39.64 -7.29 -12.67
CA LEU A 624 40.96 -6.90 -12.16
C LEU A 624 41.85 -6.27 -13.25
N LEU A 625 41.69 -6.72 -14.50
CA LEU A 625 42.39 -6.16 -15.65
C LEU A 625 41.67 -4.94 -16.27
N GLY A 626 40.49 -4.56 -15.75
CA GLY A 626 39.72 -3.42 -16.22
C GLY A 626 38.83 -3.69 -17.43
N TYR A 627 38.60 -4.95 -17.78
CA TYR A 627 37.70 -5.33 -18.85
C TYR A 627 36.28 -5.52 -18.33
N PHE A 628 35.31 -4.96 -19.06
CA PHE A 628 33.88 -5.12 -18.83
C PHE A 628 33.16 -5.22 -20.19
N ARG A 629 32.00 -5.86 -20.20
CA ARG A 629 31.19 -6.00 -21.40
C ARG A 629 30.44 -4.71 -21.74
N SER A 630 29.82 -4.11 -20.73
CA SER A 630 29.13 -2.83 -20.87
C SER A 630 29.21 -2.03 -19.57
N PHE A 631 29.13 -0.70 -19.73
CA PHE A 631 28.95 0.25 -18.64
C PHE A 631 27.81 1.20 -18.97
N ASP A 632 26.84 1.24 -18.09
CA ASP A 632 25.68 2.13 -18.20
C ASP A 632 25.72 3.17 -17.10
N GLN A 633 25.56 4.44 -17.45
CA GLN A 633 25.38 5.52 -16.46
C GLN A 633 24.39 6.55 -16.95
N SER A 634 23.43 6.89 -16.12
CA SER A 634 22.50 7.98 -16.40
C SER A 634 23.19 9.33 -16.23
N SER A 635 23.06 10.22 -17.24
CA SER A 635 23.64 11.57 -17.23
C SER A 635 22.97 12.52 -16.24
N SER A 636 21.82 12.14 -15.71
CA SER A 636 21.07 12.93 -14.72
C SER A 636 20.32 12.03 -13.75
N ARG A 637 19.82 12.66 -12.69
CA ARG A 637 18.99 12.00 -11.67
C ARG A 637 17.69 12.78 -11.50
N PRO A 638 16.74 12.61 -12.42
CA PRO A 638 15.52 13.39 -12.40
C PRO A 638 14.66 13.04 -11.18
N ILE A 639 13.97 14.06 -10.67
CA ILE A 639 12.93 13.92 -9.67
C ILE A 639 11.60 14.15 -10.38
N GLY A 640 10.72 13.15 -10.34
CA GLY A 640 9.35 13.29 -10.79
C GLY A 640 8.51 14.00 -9.73
N TYR A 641 7.75 15.00 -10.17
CA TYR A 641 6.83 15.79 -9.32
C TYR A 641 5.40 15.47 -9.73
N PHE A 642 4.97 14.26 -9.44
CA PHE A 642 3.68 13.74 -9.89
C PHE A 642 2.54 14.36 -9.13
N ARG A 643 1.46 14.68 -9.87
CA ARG A 643 0.25 15.31 -9.36
C ARG A 643 -0.95 14.64 -9.96
N TYR A 644 -1.94 14.43 -9.13
CA TYR A 644 -3.17 13.79 -9.50
C TYR A 644 -4.37 14.51 -8.88
N ASN A 645 -5.44 14.64 -9.64
CA ASN A 645 -6.74 15.12 -9.17
C ASN A 645 -7.80 14.13 -9.62
N GLN A 646 -8.79 13.93 -8.78
CA GLN A 646 -9.96 13.13 -9.10
C GLN A 646 -11.17 13.84 -8.53
N LEU A 647 -12.23 13.94 -9.33
CA LEU A 647 -13.50 14.51 -8.92
C LEU A 647 -14.61 13.56 -9.33
N GLU A 648 -15.46 13.20 -8.39
CA GLU A 648 -16.58 12.33 -8.64
C GLU A 648 -17.81 12.88 -7.90
N PHE A 649 -19.00 12.66 -8.48
CA PHE A 649 -20.27 12.97 -7.84
C PHE A 649 -21.28 11.89 -8.17
N TYR A 650 -22.22 11.67 -7.27
CA TYR A 650 -23.23 10.63 -7.43
C TYR A 650 -24.60 11.03 -6.88
N GLY A 651 -25.62 10.35 -7.39
CA GLY A 651 -26.94 10.30 -6.83
C GLY A 651 -27.47 8.88 -6.85
N GLN A 652 -28.07 8.45 -5.76
CA GLN A 652 -28.64 7.11 -5.62
C GLN A 652 -29.93 7.13 -4.80
N ASP A 653 -30.74 6.11 -4.98
CA ASP A 653 -31.93 5.85 -4.19
C ASP A 653 -31.98 4.38 -3.76
N THR A 654 -32.31 4.16 -2.51
CA THR A 654 -32.75 2.87 -2.00
C THR A 654 -34.25 2.94 -1.80
N TRP A 655 -34.99 2.28 -2.68
CA TRP A 655 -36.42 2.31 -2.70
C TRP A 655 -37.01 0.99 -2.21
N LYS A 656 -37.68 1.03 -1.08
CA LYS A 656 -38.46 -0.11 -0.56
C LYS A 656 -39.81 -0.16 -1.27
N ILE A 657 -39.87 -0.81 -2.45
CA ILE A 657 -41.05 -0.87 -3.32
C ILE A 657 -42.20 -1.57 -2.60
N THR A 658 -41.89 -2.70 -1.95
CA THR A 658 -42.80 -3.43 -1.06
C THR A 658 -42.04 -3.79 0.21
N PRO A 659 -42.69 -4.25 1.29
CA PRO A 659 -41.99 -4.75 2.48
C PRO A 659 -40.95 -5.82 2.16
N ARG A 660 -41.08 -6.55 1.05
CA ARG A 660 -40.22 -7.68 0.68
C ARG A 660 -39.31 -7.41 -0.52
N LEU A 661 -39.45 -6.25 -1.18
CA LEU A 661 -38.65 -5.89 -2.35
C LEU A 661 -37.99 -4.52 -2.15
N THR A 662 -36.71 -4.52 -2.11
CA THR A 662 -35.87 -3.31 -2.13
C THR A 662 -35.14 -3.21 -3.45
N LEU A 663 -35.13 -2.03 -4.06
CA LEU A 663 -34.40 -1.68 -5.25
C LEU A 663 -33.38 -0.59 -4.92
N ASP A 664 -32.12 -0.83 -5.26
CA ASP A 664 -31.04 0.15 -5.22
C ASP A 664 -30.73 0.59 -6.65
N TYR A 665 -30.77 1.88 -6.94
CA TYR A 665 -30.34 2.39 -8.23
C TYR A 665 -29.67 3.74 -8.09
N GLY A 666 -28.72 4.01 -8.97
CA GLY A 666 -27.98 5.25 -8.92
C GLY A 666 -27.03 5.43 -10.09
N MET A 667 -26.44 6.60 -10.14
CA MET A 667 -25.45 6.98 -11.13
C MET A 667 -24.31 7.71 -10.44
N ARG A 668 -23.08 7.28 -10.73
CA ARG A 668 -21.87 8.01 -10.37
C ARG A 668 -21.25 8.58 -11.63
N PHE A 669 -20.66 9.74 -11.54
CA PHE A 669 -19.93 10.41 -12.60
C PHE A 669 -18.50 10.63 -12.13
N ALA A 670 -17.55 10.03 -12.83
CA ALA A 670 -16.14 10.06 -12.46
C ALA A 670 -15.33 10.88 -13.47
N TRP A 671 -14.66 11.91 -13.01
CA TRP A 671 -13.63 12.64 -13.74
C TRP A 671 -12.28 12.25 -13.19
N ILE A 672 -11.55 11.43 -13.96
CA ILE A 672 -10.27 10.81 -13.60
C ILE A 672 -9.26 11.19 -14.69
N PRO A 673 -8.71 12.41 -14.66
CA PRO A 673 -7.71 12.83 -15.63
C PRO A 673 -6.39 12.10 -15.38
N PRO A 674 -5.55 11.94 -16.43
CA PRO A 674 -4.23 11.37 -16.29
C PRO A 674 -3.38 12.07 -15.25
N GLN A 675 -2.58 11.32 -14.53
CA GLN A 675 -1.54 11.86 -13.66
C GLN A 675 -0.53 12.65 -14.49
N TYR A 676 0.01 13.73 -13.96
CA TYR A 676 0.97 14.56 -14.67
C TYR A 676 2.18 14.93 -13.80
N ASP A 677 3.31 15.20 -14.45
CA ASP A 677 4.46 15.80 -13.78
C ASP A 677 4.33 17.33 -13.73
N ALA A 678 4.53 17.92 -12.54
CA ALA A 678 4.36 19.38 -12.34
C ALA A 678 5.41 20.22 -13.09
N LYS A 679 6.55 19.63 -13.46
CA LYS A 679 7.61 20.26 -14.24
C LYS A 679 7.55 19.93 -15.74
N ASN A 680 6.50 19.20 -16.17
CA ASN A 680 6.27 18.79 -17.55
C ASN A 680 7.44 17.96 -18.14
N GLN A 681 7.96 17.03 -17.36
CA GLN A 681 9.10 16.18 -17.73
C GLN A 681 8.69 14.91 -18.50
N ILE A 682 7.40 14.71 -18.76
CA ILE A 682 6.91 13.51 -19.44
C ILE A 682 7.37 13.51 -20.89
N ALA A 683 7.98 12.38 -21.30
CA ALA A 683 8.33 12.07 -22.69
C ALA A 683 7.78 10.68 -23.05
N LEU A 684 7.21 10.55 -24.25
CA LEU A 684 6.64 9.32 -24.75
C LEU A 684 6.82 9.23 -26.27
N PHE A 685 6.96 8.00 -26.77
CA PHE A 685 6.85 7.77 -28.20
C PHE A 685 5.41 8.03 -28.65
N ASN A 686 5.26 8.88 -29.66
CA ASN A 686 3.99 9.18 -30.31
C ASN A 686 4.07 8.84 -31.80
N PRO A 687 3.39 7.80 -32.26
CA PRO A 687 3.45 7.39 -33.67
C PRO A 687 3.09 8.52 -34.67
N ALA A 688 2.28 9.49 -34.25
CA ALA A 688 1.88 10.63 -35.09
C ALA A 688 3.02 11.64 -35.31
N LEU A 689 4.10 11.56 -34.52
CA LEU A 689 5.28 12.40 -34.63
C LEU A 689 6.47 11.67 -35.32
N TYR A 690 6.30 10.37 -35.59
CA TYR A 690 7.33 9.54 -36.19
C TYR A 690 7.41 9.81 -37.72
N ASP A 691 8.60 10.07 -38.22
CA ASP A 691 8.90 10.23 -39.64
C ASP A 691 10.02 9.26 -40.05
N ALA A 692 9.64 8.20 -40.76
CA ALA A 692 10.57 7.17 -41.21
C ALA A 692 11.70 7.71 -42.08
N ALA A 693 11.55 8.91 -42.73
CA ALA A 693 12.58 9.52 -43.55
C ALA A 693 13.71 10.13 -42.69
N THR A 694 13.40 10.51 -41.45
CA THR A 694 14.37 11.12 -40.51
C THR A 694 14.80 10.15 -39.40
N ALA A 695 14.19 8.98 -39.28
CA ALA A 695 14.50 7.98 -38.29
C ALA A 695 15.94 7.46 -38.42
N VAL A 696 16.51 7.04 -37.28
CA VAL A 696 17.84 6.37 -37.27
C VAL A 696 17.78 5.06 -38.03
N LYS A 697 18.89 4.69 -38.65
CA LYS A 697 19.05 3.37 -39.27
C LYS A 697 19.63 2.38 -38.28
N ILE A 698 19.23 1.13 -38.44
CA ILE A 698 19.66 0.00 -37.59
C ILE A 698 20.46 -0.95 -38.47
N ASP A 699 21.60 -1.44 -37.99
CA ASP A 699 22.42 -2.45 -38.67
C ASP A 699 21.77 -3.88 -38.56
N ALA A 700 22.43 -4.86 -39.16
CA ALA A 700 21.96 -6.23 -39.20
C ALA A 700 21.92 -6.88 -37.78
N ASP A 701 22.71 -6.37 -36.84
CA ASP A 701 22.82 -6.86 -35.48
C ASP A 701 21.85 -6.14 -34.51
N GLY A 702 21.04 -5.19 -35.00
CA GLY A 702 20.08 -4.42 -34.23
C GLY A 702 20.64 -3.17 -33.57
N ASN A 703 21.88 -2.76 -33.85
CA ASN A 703 22.52 -1.57 -33.30
C ASN A 703 22.16 -0.32 -34.09
N ILE A 704 22.04 0.81 -33.40
CA ILE A 704 21.85 2.12 -34.06
C ILE A 704 23.10 2.52 -34.75
N ILE A 705 23.01 2.83 -36.09
CA ILE A 705 24.09 3.39 -36.85
C ILE A 705 24.29 4.84 -36.42
N PRO A 706 25.45 5.23 -35.88
CA PRO A 706 25.70 6.62 -35.45
C PRO A 706 25.47 7.64 -36.55
N ASN A 707 24.85 8.76 -36.21
CA ASN A 707 24.56 9.88 -37.12
C ASN A 707 23.71 9.53 -38.35
N SER A 708 22.98 8.43 -38.32
CA SER A 708 22.16 7.98 -39.46
C SER A 708 20.79 8.65 -39.54
N GLY A 709 20.37 9.38 -38.51
CA GLY A 709 19.08 10.07 -38.45
C GLY A 709 18.82 10.74 -37.09
N ASN A 710 17.57 11.09 -36.84
CA ASN A 710 17.12 11.71 -35.61
C ASN A 710 16.85 10.64 -34.52
N LEU A 711 17.67 10.59 -33.50
CA LEU A 711 17.54 9.66 -32.40
C LEU A 711 16.24 9.87 -31.58
N LEU A 712 15.68 11.08 -31.62
CA LEU A 712 14.47 11.46 -30.90
C LEU A 712 13.22 11.50 -31.80
N ASP A 713 13.30 10.89 -33.00
CA ASP A 713 12.18 10.82 -33.92
C ASP A 713 11.01 10.09 -33.31
N GLY A 714 9.82 10.66 -33.45
CA GLY A 714 8.60 10.15 -32.82
C GLY A 714 8.45 10.42 -31.30
N ILE A 715 9.46 11.05 -30.65
CA ILE A 715 9.36 11.38 -29.22
C ILE A 715 8.63 12.71 -29.03
N GLY A 716 7.50 12.65 -28.36
CA GLY A 716 6.76 13.82 -27.91
C GLY A 716 7.12 14.20 -26.47
N TYR A 717 6.96 15.47 -26.15
CA TYR A 717 7.25 16.03 -24.82
C TYR A 717 6.09 16.87 -24.30
N SER A 718 5.75 16.71 -23.03
CA SER A 718 4.75 17.57 -22.39
C SER A 718 5.26 19.02 -22.23
N LYS A 719 6.56 19.22 -22.13
CA LYS A 719 7.21 20.53 -21.97
C LYS A 719 7.01 21.45 -23.17
N ASN A 720 7.03 20.93 -24.39
CA ASN A 720 6.87 21.69 -25.64
C ASN A 720 5.45 21.60 -26.23
N GLY A 721 4.53 20.91 -25.53
CA GLY A 721 3.13 20.79 -25.96
C GLY A 721 2.86 19.76 -27.05
N THR A 722 3.86 18.99 -27.50
CA THR A 722 3.67 17.88 -28.44
C THR A 722 2.96 16.69 -27.82
N LEU A 723 2.94 16.62 -26.48
CA LEU A 723 2.09 15.74 -25.70
C LEU A 723 1.19 16.55 -24.75
N PRO A 724 -0.01 16.01 -24.41
CA PRO A 724 -0.78 16.51 -23.28
C PRO A 724 0.03 16.45 -21.98
N LYS A 725 -0.34 17.27 -20.98
CA LYS A 725 0.38 17.40 -19.72
C LYS A 725 0.60 16.07 -18.98
N GLY A 726 -0.35 15.13 -19.08
CA GLY A 726 -0.27 13.79 -18.50
C GLY A 726 0.15 12.69 -19.50
N GLY A 727 0.71 13.07 -20.66
CA GLY A 727 1.11 12.13 -21.72
C GLY A 727 -0.02 11.81 -22.70
N TRP A 728 -1.25 11.69 -22.22
CA TRP A 728 -2.45 11.43 -23.03
C TRP A 728 -3.64 12.28 -22.60
N LYS A 729 -4.68 12.32 -23.43
CA LYS A 729 -5.86 13.14 -23.21
C LYS A 729 -6.78 12.49 -22.16
N SER A 730 -7.39 13.33 -21.29
CA SER A 730 -8.46 12.90 -20.41
C SER A 730 -9.67 12.40 -21.21
N ARG A 731 -10.34 11.36 -20.71
CA ARG A 731 -11.59 10.84 -21.27
C ARG A 731 -12.82 11.69 -20.91
N GLY A 732 -12.64 12.73 -20.09
CA GLY A 732 -13.73 13.54 -19.59
C GLY A 732 -14.46 12.90 -18.41
N ILE A 733 -15.74 13.19 -18.28
CA ILE A 733 -16.60 12.63 -17.23
C ILE A 733 -17.17 11.29 -17.72
N MET A 734 -16.98 10.25 -16.94
CA MET A 734 -17.41 8.88 -17.25
C MET A 734 -18.59 8.50 -16.35
N PRO A 735 -19.74 8.08 -16.92
CA PRO A 735 -20.88 7.63 -16.15
C PRO A 735 -20.69 6.20 -15.64
N GLU A 736 -21.12 5.96 -14.40
CA GLU A 736 -21.06 4.67 -13.72
C GLU A 736 -22.45 4.31 -13.17
N PRO A 737 -23.33 3.70 -13.97
CA PRO A 737 -24.63 3.23 -13.50
C PRO A 737 -24.48 2.10 -12.47
N ARG A 738 -25.37 2.09 -11.49
CA ARG A 738 -25.51 1.06 -10.46
C ARG A 738 -26.97 0.65 -10.35
N LEU A 739 -27.22 -0.65 -10.30
CA LEU A 739 -28.53 -1.23 -10.09
C LEU A 739 -28.38 -2.46 -9.19
N GLY A 740 -29.19 -2.55 -8.15
CA GLY A 740 -29.25 -3.68 -7.24
C GLY A 740 -30.69 -3.96 -6.81
N PHE A 741 -30.96 -5.17 -6.41
CA PHE A 741 -32.22 -5.54 -5.77
C PHE A 741 -32.03 -6.60 -4.70
N ALA A 742 -32.92 -6.60 -3.72
CA ALA A 742 -33.08 -7.65 -2.72
C ALA A 742 -34.56 -8.00 -2.61
N TYR A 743 -34.89 -9.28 -2.76
CA TYR A 743 -36.24 -9.79 -2.66
C TYR A 743 -36.36 -10.93 -1.67
N GLU A 744 -37.16 -10.75 -0.63
CA GLU A 744 -37.47 -11.79 0.35
C GLU A 744 -38.47 -12.78 -0.20
N LEU A 745 -38.03 -14.01 -0.46
CA LEU A 745 -38.83 -15.06 -1.06
C LEU A 745 -39.85 -15.64 -0.09
N THR A 746 -39.49 -15.71 1.21
CA THR A 746 -40.31 -16.32 2.25
C THR A 746 -40.86 -15.28 3.23
N GLN A 747 -42.00 -15.57 3.88
CA GLN A 747 -42.59 -14.64 4.85
C GLN A 747 -41.87 -14.63 6.22
N ASP A 748 -41.08 -15.64 6.49
CA ASP A 748 -40.26 -15.74 7.69
C ASP A 748 -38.92 -15.03 7.56
N HIS A 749 -38.70 -14.27 6.47
CA HIS A 749 -37.50 -13.48 6.17
C HIS A 749 -36.18 -14.29 6.13
N LYS A 750 -36.25 -15.62 5.94
CA LYS A 750 -35.08 -16.52 5.98
C LYS A 750 -34.45 -16.79 4.61
N THR A 751 -35.11 -16.38 3.53
CA THR A 751 -34.61 -16.59 2.17
C THR A 751 -34.70 -15.30 1.38
N VAL A 752 -33.55 -14.79 0.92
CA VAL A 752 -33.45 -13.54 0.17
C VAL A 752 -32.75 -13.81 -1.16
N LEU A 753 -33.37 -13.41 -2.26
CA LEU A 753 -32.74 -13.36 -3.59
C LEU A 753 -32.18 -11.97 -3.83
N ARG A 754 -30.90 -11.89 -4.15
CA ARG A 754 -30.20 -10.63 -4.40
C ARG A 754 -29.48 -10.65 -5.73
N GLY A 755 -29.40 -9.50 -6.38
CA GLY A 755 -28.66 -9.35 -7.62
C GLY A 755 -28.39 -7.88 -7.91
N GLY A 756 -27.49 -7.65 -8.87
CA GLY A 756 -27.17 -6.29 -9.27
C GLY A 756 -26.26 -6.23 -10.47
N PHE A 757 -26.13 -5.04 -11.01
CA PHE A 757 -25.26 -4.69 -12.12
C PHE A 757 -24.71 -3.28 -11.92
N GLY A 758 -23.45 -3.07 -12.32
CA GLY A 758 -22.84 -1.75 -12.29
C GLY A 758 -21.58 -1.70 -13.13
N THR A 759 -21.19 -0.48 -13.47
CA THR A 759 -19.90 -0.20 -14.10
C THR A 759 -19.07 0.68 -13.19
N SER A 760 -17.75 0.54 -13.25
CA SER A 760 -16.80 1.35 -12.51
C SER A 760 -15.56 1.62 -13.35
N HIS A 761 -14.86 2.70 -13.04
CA HIS A 761 -13.61 3.06 -13.68
C HIS A 761 -12.51 3.13 -12.64
N ASP A 762 -11.38 2.52 -12.98
CA ASP A 762 -10.17 2.61 -12.15
C ASP A 762 -9.27 3.74 -12.64
N ARG A 763 -8.56 4.32 -11.70
CA ARG A 763 -7.42 5.17 -12.00
C ARG A 763 -6.28 4.31 -12.55
N GLU A 764 -5.62 4.78 -13.60
CA GLU A 764 -4.37 4.16 -14.02
C GLU A 764 -3.32 4.22 -12.89
N GLN A 765 -2.47 3.21 -12.89
CA GLN A 765 -1.36 3.11 -11.95
C GLN A 765 -0.36 4.25 -12.18
N GLY A 766 -0.04 5.01 -11.14
CA GLY A 766 0.87 6.15 -11.24
C GLY A 766 2.28 5.77 -11.68
N ASN A 767 2.72 4.54 -11.40
CA ASN A 767 4.02 4.03 -11.84
C ASN A 767 4.17 3.98 -13.38
N LEU A 768 3.08 3.89 -14.14
CA LEU A 768 3.12 4.03 -15.59
C LEU A 768 3.59 5.43 -16.00
N VAL A 769 3.12 6.46 -15.29
CA VAL A 769 3.55 7.85 -15.54
C VAL A 769 4.96 8.09 -15.03
N PHE A 770 5.39 7.45 -13.95
CA PHE A 770 6.76 7.56 -13.43
C PHE A 770 7.78 7.14 -14.46
N ASN A 771 7.56 6.03 -15.14
CA ASN A 771 8.46 5.51 -16.15
C ASN A 771 8.64 6.50 -17.31
N THR A 772 7.61 7.29 -17.65
CA THR A 772 7.70 8.30 -18.72
C THR A 772 8.62 9.48 -18.40
N VAL A 773 8.86 9.74 -17.11
CA VAL A 773 9.85 10.74 -16.65
C VAL A 773 11.23 10.11 -16.52
N PHE A 774 11.30 8.86 -16.09
CA PHE A 774 12.56 8.17 -15.84
C PHE A 774 13.27 7.72 -17.12
N GLN A 775 12.49 7.28 -18.09
CA GLN A 775 12.97 6.86 -19.41
C GLN A 775 13.00 8.03 -20.41
N ASN A 776 12.95 9.26 -19.91
CA ASN A 776 13.02 10.44 -20.76
C ASN A 776 14.37 10.44 -21.52
N PRO A 777 14.38 10.42 -22.86
CA PRO A 777 15.60 10.35 -23.66
C PRO A 777 16.49 11.61 -23.57
N ILE A 778 16.06 12.65 -22.86
CA ILE A 778 16.93 13.76 -22.44
C ILE A 778 17.96 13.29 -21.40
N ASN A 779 17.67 12.19 -20.67
CA ASN A 779 18.63 11.52 -19.81
C ASN A 779 19.43 10.53 -20.67
N VAL A 780 20.60 10.91 -21.10
CA VAL A 780 21.47 10.02 -21.89
C VAL A 780 21.93 8.87 -20.99
N VAL A 781 21.61 7.65 -21.40
CA VAL A 781 22.23 6.44 -20.88
C VAL A 781 23.25 6.02 -21.93
N THR A 782 24.51 5.93 -21.56
CA THR A 782 25.58 5.50 -22.47
C THR A 782 25.80 4.01 -22.21
N PRO A 783 25.60 3.16 -23.24
CA PRO A 783 25.84 1.72 -23.13
C PRO A 783 27.32 1.37 -22.95
#